data_26152e102f4bb896898ec87268ac72c2
#
_entry.id   26152e102f4bb896898ec87268ac72c2
#
_cell.length_a   1.000
_cell.length_b   1.000
_cell.length_c   1.000
_cell.angle_alpha   90.00
_cell.angle_beta   90.00
_cell.angle_gamma   90.00
#
_symmetry.space_group_name_H-M   'P 1'
#
loop_
_entity.id
_entity.type
_entity.pdbx_description
1 polymer ?
#
loop_
_entity_poly.entity_id
_entity_poly.type
_entity_poly.pdbx_seq_one_letter_code
_entity_poly.pdbx_strand_id
1 'polypeptide(L)'
;MRRRRPRRRALAGEAGLPRYTPRIALRSIDGHLTRTAHQVMAWYRLAGQAWSFRSDSQRETLIRQIAAQLGELQGRWLHLRVTTRPYPVHRWAEAFDKNAVDRLPDVAGALSWDAFLEGEQRHLMGLSMADKEVFLGVEVSGRSMLDRWAERVAPILGKVAPAAARAELEALSSEVAHLDSIVAGPGLDAVPASAEDIAWLMYRSVALGLPAPRTLTGFGPGPARWDAEDLAAFTEGVHLYQEPYAPTVQVIGRLRSQTVRRHVAVLTVGLMEGLYIPEVDDPWMQHSDRLPFPVEWSARMYIRRPEEVTGELQRQMGKVRSQIRHYTHDHDLDPPAALARQAERVLEIEDELTTGLTQLNTRLYGWWRIAVSGRDEAEAIARAQQVLELYRPKVRIEHPEAQYRYAREFIPGEPLASTAYRRRGSVLWAAAAVPAATASVGDRRGIMLGETCTATRRPVAWDPWLAQEVRRASGLTAIVGGLGSGKSFLTGLIVYKTLRAGARWTVLDPSGPLAQLTRLPELAPFSRHINLLRAEPGILNPYRVVAEPRLEHFADEEDPERAWRRERSLAAATRRRLVLDVLTGLLPYDVARLPHTRIVLLRAVREVGGAPDRHPGMVIDALRRHAREGEEHAGVVADFLAERRELPQAALLFPDTSREDPWVGDRDYRLTVLTMQGMTLPRPGSPREEWTDAEGLAVELLNLASWLTQRTIYDSDRNLRKGVALDETHFLSQVPTGKVLIDRLARDSRKFNVRALFASQLAGDLLRVSGFASLVNAVFVGRTDDEEAQAEALRLLKVPTGVGYEAMLGTLSPRPREDEGPDDTPRQFIFADGHGGVEKIRVDLEAPHLEHLRRALDTNPNATRAAARSSSSDAARALSSGSGSADAGALPADGPAGDAGASAHPAADERVELLDDEELDLVDDLDTPDDTRDELEVVQQVRVPREAAR
;
A
#
# COMPACT_ATOMS: atom_id res chain seq x y z
N MET A 1 -5.08 37.58 50.15
CA MET A 1 -5.38 36.13 50.23
C MET A 1 -4.37 35.37 49.39
N ARG A 2 -3.36 34.76 50.06
CA ARG A 2 -2.33 33.96 49.41
C ARG A 2 -2.94 32.60 49.06
N ARG A 3 -3.14 32.27 47.77
CA ARG A 3 -3.53 30.94 47.34
C ARG A 3 -2.40 29.97 47.67
N ARG A 4 -2.68 28.98 48.54
CA ARG A 4 -1.79 27.86 48.87
C ARG A 4 -1.59 27.02 47.62
N ARG A 5 -0.34 26.88 47.14
CA ARG A 5 0.07 25.88 46.14
C ARG A 5 -0.36 24.51 46.59
N PRO A 6 -0.97 23.66 45.73
CA PRO A 6 -1.24 22.28 46.05
C PRO A 6 0.14 21.58 46.32
N ARG A 7 0.26 21.00 47.47
CA ARG A 7 1.41 20.14 47.79
C ARG A 7 1.44 18.98 46.82
N ARG A 8 2.52 18.85 46.04
CA ARG A 8 2.85 17.67 45.26
C ARG A 8 2.65 16.43 46.13
N ARG A 9 1.64 15.63 45.80
CA ARG A 9 1.51 14.28 46.36
C ARG A 9 2.61 13.45 45.68
N ALA A 10 3.68 13.18 46.46
CA ALA A 10 4.66 12.20 46.09
C ALA A 10 3.93 10.89 45.77
N LEU A 11 4.26 10.25 44.67
CA LEU A 11 3.91 8.86 44.37
C LEU A 11 4.57 8.01 45.46
N ALA A 12 3.86 7.81 46.56
CA ALA A 12 4.27 6.93 47.63
C ALA A 12 3.87 5.52 47.19
N GLY A 13 4.86 4.65 46.97
CA GLY A 13 4.55 3.24 46.84
C GLY A 13 5.58 2.35 46.19
N GLU A 14 6.58 2.86 45.47
CA GLU A 14 7.66 2.00 44.97
C GLU A 14 9.00 2.54 45.46
N ALA A 15 9.53 1.90 46.48
CA ALA A 15 10.86 2.19 46.98
C ALA A 15 11.89 1.84 45.89
N GLY A 16 12.57 2.84 45.36
CA GLY A 16 13.69 2.67 44.45
C GLY A 16 13.68 3.39 43.11
N LEU A 17 12.58 4.09 42.72
CA LEU A 17 12.60 4.83 41.49
C LEU A 17 13.23 6.24 41.65
N PRO A 18 14.25 6.59 40.84
CA PRO A 18 14.84 7.92 40.87
C PRO A 18 13.82 8.97 40.44
N ARG A 19 13.72 10.06 41.19
CA ARG A 19 12.73 11.14 40.96
C ARG A 19 13.25 12.15 39.94
N TYR A 20 13.56 11.73 38.71
CA TYR A 20 13.98 12.67 37.67
C TYR A 20 12.91 12.76 36.55
N THR A 21 12.10 13.79 36.62
CA THR A 21 11.37 14.26 35.47
C THR A 21 12.37 14.97 34.56
N PRO A 22 12.56 14.58 33.29
CA PRO A 22 13.50 15.26 32.43
C PRO A 22 13.01 16.70 32.20
N ARG A 23 13.81 17.68 32.65
CA ARG A 23 13.61 19.07 32.21
C ARG A 23 14.06 19.15 30.77
N ILE A 24 13.11 19.37 29.88
CA ILE A 24 13.37 19.57 28.46
C ILE A 24 13.77 21.01 28.16
N ALA A 25 14.56 21.22 27.12
CA ALA A 25 15.02 22.54 26.70
C ALA A 25 13.91 23.39 26.08
N LEU A 26 12.80 22.77 25.62
CA LEU A 26 11.65 23.45 25.07
C LEU A 26 10.97 24.35 26.11
N ARG A 27 10.55 25.53 25.67
CA ARG A 27 9.80 26.51 26.46
C ARG A 27 8.35 26.64 26.02
N SER A 28 8.09 26.52 24.71
CA SER A 28 6.74 26.58 24.16
C SER A 28 6.66 25.90 22.79
N ILE A 29 5.44 25.55 22.41
CA ILE A 29 5.07 25.09 21.07
C ILE A 29 3.92 25.97 20.60
N ASP A 30 4.00 26.49 19.38
CA ASP A 30 2.94 27.27 18.73
C ASP A 30 2.78 26.81 17.28
N GLY A 31 1.66 26.13 17.00
CA GLY A 31 1.45 25.46 15.73
C GLY A 31 2.51 24.36 15.49
N HIS A 32 3.24 24.47 14.40
CA HIS A 32 4.36 23.59 14.06
C HIS A 32 5.72 24.16 14.50
N LEU A 33 5.73 25.24 15.25
CA LEU A 33 6.95 25.87 15.75
C LEU A 33 7.25 25.44 17.17
N THR A 34 8.47 24.97 17.41
CA THR A 34 9.02 24.68 18.74
C THR A 34 10.05 25.73 19.13
N ARG A 35 9.98 26.22 20.37
CA ARG A 35 10.86 27.28 20.87
C ARG A 35 11.66 26.83 22.08
N THR A 36 12.95 27.07 22.03
CA THR A 36 13.87 26.97 23.17
C THR A 36 14.34 28.36 23.61
N ALA A 37 15.27 28.43 24.53
CA ALA A 37 15.93 29.70 24.89
C ALA A 37 16.76 30.29 23.74
N HIS A 38 17.20 29.48 22.80
CA HIS A 38 18.23 29.87 21.82
C HIS A 38 17.83 29.61 20.36
N GLN A 39 16.77 28.86 20.12
CA GLN A 39 16.42 28.37 18.80
C GLN A 39 14.91 28.29 18.62
N VAL A 40 14.43 28.61 17.43
CA VAL A 40 13.06 28.34 16.96
C VAL A 40 13.19 27.36 15.79
N MET A 41 12.47 26.26 15.84
CA MET A 41 12.42 25.27 14.75
C MET A 41 11.00 25.12 14.24
N ALA A 42 10.84 25.12 12.92
CA ALA A 42 9.62 24.77 12.23
C ALA A 42 9.65 23.27 11.88
N TRP A 43 8.58 22.54 12.20
CA TRP A 43 8.49 21.11 12.00
C TRP A 43 7.57 20.76 10.84
N TYR A 44 8.04 19.86 10.00
CA TYR A 44 7.37 19.39 8.81
C TYR A 44 7.27 17.87 8.82
N ARG A 45 6.17 17.35 8.32
CA ARG A 45 6.02 15.92 8.04
C ARG A 45 6.33 15.68 6.56
N LEU A 46 7.27 14.79 6.27
CA LEU A 46 7.64 14.40 4.92
C LEU A 46 6.65 13.40 4.35
N ALA A 47 6.32 13.53 3.08
CA ALA A 47 5.55 12.51 2.38
C ALA A 47 6.40 11.26 2.16
N GLY A 48 5.78 10.08 2.28
CA GLY A 48 6.44 8.82 1.98
C GLY A 48 6.83 8.74 0.50
N GLN A 49 8.07 8.34 0.23
CA GLN A 49 8.64 8.19 -1.11
C GLN A 49 8.77 6.71 -1.45
N ALA A 50 8.02 6.24 -2.45
CA ALA A 50 8.22 4.89 -2.96
C ALA A 50 9.66 4.77 -3.51
N TRP A 51 10.37 3.73 -3.10
CA TRP A 51 11.74 3.46 -3.57
C TRP A 51 11.80 2.23 -4.45
N SER A 52 11.11 1.17 -4.04
CA SER A 52 11.03 -0.10 -4.77
C SER A 52 10.49 0.12 -6.19
N PHE A 53 10.93 -0.68 -7.13
CA PHE A 53 10.46 -0.69 -8.52
C PHE A 53 10.70 0.59 -9.34
N ARG A 54 11.53 1.52 -8.85
CA ARG A 54 12.02 2.66 -9.65
C ARG A 54 13.22 2.28 -10.49
N SER A 55 13.38 2.93 -11.64
CA SER A 55 14.64 2.88 -12.39
C SER A 55 15.75 3.68 -11.69
N ASP A 56 17.01 3.37 -11.99
CA ASP A 56 18.15 4.09 -11.39
C ASP A 56 18.08 5.59 -11.72
N SER A 57 17.66 5.95 -12.93
CA SER A 57 17.47 7.36 -13.30
C SER A 57 16.38 8.06 -12.48
N GLN A 58 15.30 7.36 -12.14
CA GLN A 58 14.25 7.89 -11.26
C GLN A 58 14.71 8.01 -9.81
N ARG A 59 15.51 7.05 -9.34
CA ARG A 59 16.14 7.07 -8.01
C ARG A 59 17.12 8.24 -7.90
N GLU A 60 17.99 8.39 -8.90
CA GLU A 60 18.93 9.49 -8.96
C GLU A 60 18.23 10.85 -9.02
N THR A 61 17.16 10.97 -9.82
CA THR A 61 16.37 12.19 -9.90
C THR A 61 15.77 12.55 -8.53
N LEU A 62 15.20 11.57 -7.80
CA LEU A 62 14.67 11.81 -6.45
C LEU A 62 15.76 12.29 -5.48
N ILE A 63 16.93 11.62 -5.47
CA ILE A 63 18.06 12.01 -4.62
C ILE A 63 18.51 13.43 -4.94
N ARG A 64 18.66 13.79 -6.22
CA ARG A 64 19.03 15.14 -6.65
C ARG A 64 17.99 16.18 -6.26
N GLN A 65 16.70 15.86 -6.35
CA GLN A 65 15.62 16.75 -5.90
C GLN A 65 15.69 17.01 -4.39
N ILE A 66 15.86 15.95 -3.57
CA ILE A 66 16.06 16.10 -2.12
C ILE A 66 17.30 16.96 -1.82
N ALA A 67 18.41 16.67 -2.51
CA ALA A 67 19.67 17.39 -2.32
C ALA A 67 19.55 18.88 -2.66
N ALA A 68 18.82 19.22 -3.74
CA ALA A 68 18.57 20.60 -4.12
C ALA A 68 17.80 21.35 -3.02
N GLN A 69 16.75 20.75 -2.48
CA GLN A 69 15.96 21.37 -1.39
C GLN A 69 16.80 21.52 -0.10
N LEU A 70 17.61 20.52 0.25
CA LEU A 70 18.51 20.64 1.39
C LEU A 70 19.57 21.71 1.16
N GLY A 71 20.06 21.86 -0.08
CA GLY A 71 21.05 22.87 -0.46
C GLY A 71 20.54 24.32 -0.30
N GLU A 72 19.23 24.53 -0.36
CA GLU A 72 18.58 25.84 -0.12
C GLU A 72 18.58 26.24 1.36
N LEU A 73 18.79 25.27 2.28
CA LEU A 73 18.73 25.48 3.73
C LEU A 73 20.08 25.84 4.35
N GLN A 74 20.97 26.49 3.59
CA GLN A 74 22.30 26.88 4.04
C GLN A 74 22.28 27.77 5.29
N GLY A 75 23.21 27.52 6.20
CA GLY A 75 23.36 28.25 7.47
C GLY A 75 22.35 27.85 8.53
N ARG A 76 21.58 26.74 8.33
CA ARG A 76 20.53 26.30 9.23
C ARG A 76 20.84 24.95 9.86
N TRP A 77 20.37 24.79 11.07
CA TRP A 77 20.29 23.48 11.73
C TRP A 77 19.03 22.75 11.31
N LEU A 78 19.18 21.47 11.04
CA LEU A 78 18.10 20.53 10.76
C LEU A 78 18.03 19.47 11.85
N HIS A 79 16.83 19.00 12.15
CA HIS A 79 16.58 17.83 13.00
C HIS A 79 15.63 16.86 12.33
N LEU A 80 16.18 15.79 11.77
CA LEU A 80 15.41 14.71 11.18
C LEU A 80 15.02 13.71 12.26
N ARG A 81 13.75 13.34 12.32
CA ARG A 81 13.23 12.28 13.20
C ARG A 81 12.46 11.27 12.36
N VAL A 82 12.81 9.99 12.49
CA VAL A 82 12.05 8.88 11.91
C VAL A 82 11.43 8.10 13.05
N THR A 83 10.12 7.96 13.03
CA THR A 83 9.33 7.27 14.07
C THR A 83 8.43 6.23 13.45
N THR A 84 7.90 5.32 14.28
CA THR A 84 6.94 4.31 13.86
C THR A 84 5.63 4.51 14.62
N ARG A 85 4.55 4.84 13.89
CA ARG A 85 3.21 5.05 14.48
C ARG A 85 2.35 3.82 14.26
N PRO A 86 1.66 3.29 15.27
CA PRO A 86 0.66 2.25 15.07
C PRO A 86 -0.41 2.70 14.07
N TYR A 87 -0.81 1.80 13.18
CA TYR A 87 -1.84 2.08 12.19
C TYR A 87 -3.15 2.49 12.87
N PRO A 88 -3.78 3.60 12.47
CA PRO A 88 -4.97 4.12 13.12
C PRO A 88 -6.24 3.35 12.68
N VAL A 89 -6.36 2.09 13.12
CA VAL A 89 -7.42 1.15 12.71
C VAL A 89 -8.82 1.76 12.87
N HIS A 90 -9.09 2.47 13.97
CA HIS A 90 -10.42 3.09 14.18
C HIS A 90 -10.73 4.17 13.14
N ARG A 91 -9.76 5.02 12.80
CA ARG A 91 -9.95 6.04 11.76
C ARG A 91 -10.17 5.44 10.39
N TRP A 92 -9.43 4.37 10.08
CA TRP A 92 -9.68 3.62 8.86
C TRP A 92 -11.11 3.07 8.84
N ALA A 93 -11.59 2.46 9.94
CA ALA A 93 -12.93 1.90 10.03
C ALA A 93 -14.02 2.97 9.89
N GLU A 94 -13.87 4.11 10.57
CA GLU A 94 -14.78 5.27 10.43
C GLU A 94 -14.80 5.80 8.98
N ALA A 95 -13.62 5.92 8.35
CA ALA A 95 -13.53 6.36 6.96
C ALA A 95 -14.15 5.35 5.99
N PHE A 96 -14.00 4.05 6.25
CA PHE A 96 -14.59 2.99 5.45
C PHE A 96 -16.11 2.96 5.63
N ASP A 97 -16.61 3.04 6.86
CA ASP A 97 -18.04 3.09 7.15
C ASP A 97 -18.73 4.31 6.53
N LYS A 98 -18.14 5.50 6.71
CA LYS A 98 -18.65 6.74 6.12
C LYS A 98 -18.68 6.71 4.58
N ASN A 99 -17.75 5.96 3.97
CA ASN A 99 -17.63 5.83 2.52
C ASN A 99 -18.54 4.72 1.96
N ALA A 100 -19.14 3.88 2.80
CA ALA A 100 -20.07 2.81 2.45
C ALA A 100 -21.49 3.38 2.24
N VAL A 101 -21.73 3.88 1.02
CA VAL A 101 -23.03 4.43 0.62
C VAL A 101 -23.88 3.29 0.06
N ASP A 102 -25.17 3.22 0.44
CA ASP A 102 -26.10 2.16 -0.01
C ASP A 102 -25.64 0.74 0.41
N ARG A 103 -25.20 0.59 1.67
CA ARG A 103 -24.76 -0.69 2.24
C ARG A 103 -25.73 -1.83 1.97
N LEU A 104 -25.18 -3.04 1.82
CA LEU A 104 -26.00 -4.23 1.71
C LEU A 104 -26.84 -4.40 2.99
N PRO A 105 -28.17 -4.58 2.86
CA PRO A 105 -29.03 -4.80 4.04
C PRO A 105 -28.60 -6.03 4.82
N ASP A 106 -28.67 -5.95 6.14
CA ASP A 106 -28.35 -7.08 7.01
C ASP A 106 -29.38 -8.22 6.89
N VAL A 107 -28.90 -9.44 6.86
CA VAL A 107 -29.70 -10.66 6.79
C VAL A 107 -29.71 -11.33 8.15
N ALA A 108 -30.89 -11.69 8.64
CA ALA A 108 -31.06 -12.35 9.93
C ALA A 108 -30.27 -13.68 9.98
N GLY A 109 -29.42 -13.83 10.99
CA GLY A 109 -28.58 -15.02 11.17
C GLY A 109 -27.30 -15.05 10.36
N ALA A 110 -27.02 -14.01 9.54
CA ALA A 110 -25.77 -13.84 8.82
C ALA A 110 -24.89 -12.75 9.47
N LEU A 111 -23.65 -12.62 8.99
CA LEU A 111 -22.70 -11.59 9.45
C LEU A 111 -23.24 -10.19 9.13
N SER A 112 -23.62 -9.39 10.15
CA SER A 112 -24.07 -8.01 9.98
C SER A 112 -22.93 -7.08 9.56
N TRP A 113 -23.25 -5.88 9.06
CA TRP A 113 -22.23 -4.89 8.69
C TRP A 113 -21.38 -4.47 9.89
N ASP A 114 -22.03 -4.21 11.03
CA ASP A 114 -21.30 -3.77 12.23
C ASP A 114 -20.39 -4.87 12.77
N ALA A 115 -20.84 -6.13 12.78
CA ALA A 115 -20.03 -7.27 13.19
C ALA A 115 -18.87 -7.54 12.24
N PHE A 116 -19.06 -7.33 10.93
CA PHE A 116 -18.02 -7.40 9.92
C PHE A 116 -16.95 -6.33 10.20
N LEU A 117 -17.35 -5.07 10.37
CA LEU A 117 -16.43 -3.95 10.59
C LEU A 117 -15.66 -4.08 11.92
N GLU A 118 -16.35 -4.55 12.97
CA GLU A 118 -15.69 -4.85 14.25
C GLU A 118 -14.70 -6.01 14.14
N GLY A 119 -15.05 -7.03 13.37
CA GLY A 119 -14.17 -8.16 13.06
C GLY A 119 -12.90 -7.73 12.35
N GLU A 120 -13.01 -6.91 11.30
CA GLU A 120 -11.87 -6.32 10.60
C GLU A 120 -10.98 -5.50 11.57
N GLN A 121 -11.58 -4.66 12.42
CA GLN A 121 -10.82 -3.87 13.39
C GLN A 121 -10.05 -4.75 14.39
N ARG A 122 -10.69 -5.78 14.95
CA ARG A 122 -10.05 -6.72 15.89
C ARG A 122 -8.88 -7.44 15.22
N HIS A 123 -9.07 -7.90 13.99
CA HIS A 123 -8.04 -8.57 13.21
C HIS A 123 -6.82 -7.66 13.00
N LEU A 124 -7.03 -6.47 12.47
CA LEU A 124 -5.96 -5.49 12.21
C LEU A 124 -5.21 -5.06 13.48
N MET A 125 -5.93 -4.89 14.60
CA MET A 125 -5.29 -4.59 15.89
C MET A 125 -4.42 -5.75 16.38
N GLY A 126 -4.77 -6.99 16.04
CA GLY A 126 -3.97 -8.19 16.38
C GLY A 126 -2.66 -8.27 15.58
N LEU A 127 -2.64 -7.78 14.35
CA LEU A 127 -1.46 -7.82 13.48
C LEU A 127 -0.36 -6.80 13.86
N SER A 128 -0.63 -5.88 14.80
CA SER A 128 0.33 -4.86 15.27
C SER A 128 0.99 -4.06 14.14
N MET A 129 0.24 -3.73 13.11
CA MET A 129 0.73 -2.98 11.95
C MET A 129 1.12 -1.55 12.31
N ALA A 130 2.12 -1.01 11.64
CA ALA A 130 2.65 0.32 11.91
C ALA A 130 3.09 1.05 10.64
N ASP A 131 2.96 2.36 10.67
CA ASP A 131 3.45 3.25 9.62
C ASP A 131 4.72 3.96 10.05
N LYS A 132 5.65 4.13 9.10
CA LYS A 132 6.83 4.97 9.26
C LYS A 132 6.45 6.43 9.04
N GLU A 133 6.80 7.28 9.98
CA GLU A 133 6.61 8.73 9.88
C GLU A 133 7.93 9.45 10.01
N VAL A 134 8.12 10.43 9.12
CA VAL A 134 9.36 11.20 9.06
C VAL A 134 9.05 12.67 9.27
N PHE A 135 9.74 13.26 10.24
CA PHE A 135 9.63 14.67 10.57
C PHE A 135 10.95 15.36 10.35
N LEU A 136 10.90 16.54 9.74
CA LEU A 136 12.05 17.42 9.56
C LEU A 136 11.79 18.72 10.31
N GLY A 137 12.60 18.99 11.33
CA GLY A 137 12.69 20.29 11.97
C GLY A 137 13.73 21.13 11.26
N VAL A 138 13.37 22.35 10.89
CA VAL A 138 14.27 23.33 10.25
C VAL A 138 14.38 24.55 11.15
N GLU A 139 15.61 24.98 11.43
CA GLU A 139 15.84 26.21 12.18
C GLU A 139 15.32 27.41 11.40
N VAL A 140 14.43 28.17 11.99
CA VAL A 140 14.02 29.49 11.49
C VAL A 140 15.15 30.47 11.79
N SER A 141 15.51 31.33 10.84
CA SER A 141 16.75 32.13 10.87
C SER A 141 16.99 32.81 12.22
N GLY A 142 18.23 32.65 12.62
CA GLY A 142 18.63 32.81 14.00
C GLY A 142 18.33 34.22 14.53
N ARG A 143 17.79 34.24 15.73
CA ARG A 143 17.83 35.41 16.57
C ARG A 143 19.25 35.97 16.60
N SER A 144 19.39 37.21 16.14
CA SER A 144 20.68 37.87 16.15
C SER A 144 21.23 37.92 17.58
N MET A 145 22.52 38.10 17.69
CA MET A 145 23.16 38.31 19.03
C MET A 145 22.54 39.53 19.75
N LEU A 146 22.01 40.47 18.98
CA LEU A 146 21.28 41.64 19.46
C LEU A 146 19.92 41.29 20.08
N ASP A 147 19.18 40.31 19.48
CA ASP A 147 17.87 39.89 20.02
C ASP A 147 18.03 39.15 21.35
N ARG A 148 19.11 38.38 21.50
CA ARG A 148 19.46 37.74 22.76
C ARG A 148 19.89 38.70 23.84
N TRP A 149 20.50 39.79 23.44
CA TRP A 149 20.90 40.87 24.33
C TRP A 149 19.69 41.70 24.75
N ALA A 150 18.79 42.02 23.81
CA ALA A 150 17.52 42.72 24.04
C ALA A 150 16.60 41.97 25.01
N GLU A 151 16.46 40.68 24.92
CA GLU A 151 15.70 39.87 25.88
C GLU A 151 16.28 39.91 27.30
N ARG A 152 17.60 39.98 27.45
CA ARG A 152 18.25 40.09 28.77
C ARG A 152 18.09 41.48 29.38
N VAL A 153 17.96 42.49 28.55
CA VAL A 153 17.89 43.90 28.98
C VAL A 153 16.43 44.41 29.03
N ALA A 154 15.50 43.83 28.25
CA ALA A 154 14.08 44.24 28.24
C ALA A 154 13.39 44.21 29.59
N PRO A 155 13.63 43.23 30.48
CA PRO A 155 13.08 43.23 31.84
C PRO A 155 13.55 44.43 32.69
N ILE A 156 14.73 45.00 32.34
CA ILE A 156 15.35 46.10 33.07
C ILE A 156 14.85 47.44 32.52
N LEU A 157 14.50 47.51 31.23
CA LEU A 157 14.11 48.78 30.58
C LEU A 157 12.59 49.00 30.41
N GLY A 158 11.74 48.01 30.79
CA GLY A 158 10.31 48.20 31.00
C GLY A 158 9.43 48.60 29.80
N LYS A 159 9.97 48.75 28.57
CA LYS A 159 9.23 49.10 27.40
C LYS A 159 9.83 48.50 26.12
N VAL A 160 9.40 47.32 25.76
CA VAL A 160 9.51 46.86 24.36
C VAL A 160 8.35 47.52 23.61
N ALA A 161 8.64 48.34 22.62
CA ALA A 161 7.62 49.01 21.84
C ALA A 161 6.76 47.97 21.09
N PRO A 162 5.42 48.08 21.12
CA PRO A 162 4.52 47.16 20.41
C PRO A 162 4.79 47.02 18.91
N ALA A 163 5.41 48.05 18.31
CA ALA A 163 5.81 48.06 16.90
C ALA A 163 6.99 47.11 16.62
N ALA A 164 8.00 47.02 17.51
CA ALA A 164 9.13 46.13 17.33
C ALA A 164 8.70 44.65 17.45
N ALA A 165 7.80 44.35 18.40
CA ALA A 165 7.24 43.01 18.55
C ALA A 165 6.40 42.57 17.33
N ARG A 166 5.68 43.50 16.71
CA ARG A 166 4.90 43.22 15.51
C ARG A 166 5.78 43.00 14.29
N ALA A 167 6.82 43.82 14.10
CA ALA A 167 7.81 43.63 13.03
C ALA A 167 8.58 42.30 13.16
N GLU A 168 8.89 41.88 14.40
CA GLU A 168 9.55 40.59 14.65
C GLU A 168 8.63 39.42 14.33
N LEU A 169 7.33 39.51 14.67
CA LEU A 169 6.33 38.50 14.31
C LEU A 169 6.11 38.41 12.78
N GLU A 170 6.08 39.57 12.11
CA GLU A 170 5.95 39.64 10.64
C GLU A 170 7.19 39.01 9.95
N ALA A 171 8.39 39.32 10.45
CA ALA A 171 9.64 38.75 9.94
C ALA A 171 9.69 37.21 10.16
N LEU A 172 9.28 36.75 11.34
CA LEU A 172 9.19 35.32 11.64
C LEU A 172 8.17 34.64 10.73
N SER A 173 7.00 35.23 10.51
CA SER A 173 5.95 34.70 9.64
C SER A 173 6.41 34.62 8.17
N SER A 174 7.11 35.64 7.67
CA SER A 174 7.69 35.67 6.32
C SER A 174 8.75 34.58 6.14
N GLU A 175 9.61 34.40 7.14
CA GLU A 175 10.66 33.38 7.11
C GLU A 175 10.09 31.97 7.14
N VAL A 176 9.07 31.74 7.98
CA VAL A 176 8.36 30.43 8.00
C VAL A 176 7.68 30.16 6.65
N ALA A 177 7.01 31.15 6.05
CA ALA A 177 6.40 30.98 4.73
C ALA A 177 7.45 30.68 3.63
N HIS A 178 8.64 31.27 3.72
CA HIS A 178 9.74 30.93 2.83
C HIS A 178 10.21 29.49 3.02
N LEU A 179 10.41 29.05 4.27
CA LEU A 179 10.75 27.65 4.56
C LEU A 179 9.67 26.68 4.09
N ASP A 180 8.38 27.01 4.30
CA ASP A 180 7.25 26.21 3.81
C ASP A 180 7.36 25.98 2.29
N SER A 181 7.75 27.00 1.53
CA SER A 181 7.90 26.89 0.07
C SER A 181 9.09 26.01 -0.34
N ILE A 182 10.23 26.07 0.39
CA ILE A 182 11.38 25.23 0.13
C ILE A 182 11.05 23.76 0.40
N VAL A 183 10.56 23.44 1.60
CA VAL A 183 10.37 22.05 2.00
C VAL A 183 9.17 21.38 1.29
N ALA A 184 8.22 22.16 0.76
CA ALA A 184 7.16 21.68 -0.12
C ALA A 184 7.66 21.33 -1.52
N GLY A 185 8.92 21.64 -1.83
CA GLY A 185 9.52 21.35 -3.12
C GLY A 185 9.67 19.85 -3.40
N PRO A 186 9.92 19.49 -4.70
CA PRO A 186 10.03 18.10 -5.13
C PRO A 186 11.07 17.30 -4.34
N GLY A 187 10.72 16.08 -3.96
CA GLY A 187 11.58 15.15 -3.25
C GLY A 187 11.43 15.18 -1.73
N LEU A 188 11.23 16.36 -1.12
CA LEU A 188 10.82 16.43 0.29
C LEU A 188 9.29 16.33 0.42
N ASP A 189 8.57 17.02 -0.44
CA ASP A 189 7.09 17.04 -0.49
C ASP A 189 6.47 17.18 0.92
N ALA A 190 7.08 18.03 1.73
CA ALA A 190 6.79 18.16 3.14
C ALA A 190 5.64 19.14 3.39
N VAL A 191 4.87 18.86 4.42
CA VAL A 191 3.77 19.73 4.89
C VAL A 191 4.00 20.14 6.34
N PRO A 192 3.58 21.34 6.78
CA PRO A 192 3.64 21.74 8.17
C PRO A 192 3.00 20.67 9.08
N ALA A 193 3.69 20.31 10.16
CA ALA A 193 3.23 19.30 11.09
C ALA A 193 1.93 19.75 11.78
N SER A 194 0.90 18.92 11.75
CA SER A 194 -0.37 19.16 12.45
C SER A 194 -0.20 19.09 13.97
N ALA A 195 -1.20 19.54 14.71
CA ALA A 195 -1.20 19.44 16.16
C ALA A 195 -1.03 17.99 16.64
N GLU A 196 -1.63 17.05 15.93
CA GLU A 196 -1.50 15.61 16.21
C GLU A 196 -0.09 15.10 15.89
N ASP A 197 0.51 15.56 14.80
CA ASP A 197 1.88 15.21 14.43
C ASP A 197 2.88 15.71 15.47
N ILE A 198 2.70 16.94 15.95
CA ILE A 198 3.51 17.52 17.04
C ILE A 198 3.34 16.71 18.34
N ALA A 199 2.11 16.39 18.70
CA ALA A 199 1.84 15.58 19.89
C ALA A 199 2.51 14.21 19.80
N TRP A 200 2.43 13.57 18.62
CA TRP A 200 3.10 12.29 18.35
C TRP A 200 4.63 12.41 18.43
N LEU A 201 5.19 13.40 17.74
CA LEU A 201 6.64 13.67 17.75
C LEU A 201 7.15 13.89 19.19
N MET A 202 6.45 14.68 19.98
CA MET A 202 6.80 14.93 21.37
C MET A 202 6.70 13.65 22.21
N TYR A 203 5.61 12.89 22.05
CA TYR A 203 5.44 11.63 22.77
C TYR A 203 6.57 10.65 22.44
N ARG A 204 6.85 10.38 21.17
CA ARG A 204 7.90 9.44 20.78
C ARG A 204 9.30 9.90 21.18
N SER A 205 9.50 11.20 21.29
CA SER A 205 10.78 11.76 21.70
C SER A 205 11.03 11.67 23.21
N VAL A 206 10.00 11.87 24.02
CA VAL A 206 10.09 11.83 25.48
C VAL A 206 9.92 10.39 26.00
N ALA A 207 8.99 9.63 25.43
CA ALA A 207 8.66 8.25 25.77
C ALA A 207 9.36 7.24 24.85
N LEU A 208 10.63 7.47 24.58
CA LEU A 208 11.43 6.69 23.65
C LEU A 208 11.36 5.17 23.98
N GLY A 209 10.94 4.36 23.02
CA GLY A 209 10.80 2.91 23.17
C GLY A 209 9.58 2.44 23.94
N LEU A 210 8.81 3.30 24.62
CA LEU A 210 7.57 2.89 25.27
C LEU A 210 6.49 2.53 24.22
N PRO A 211 5.56 1.63 24.54
CA PRO A 211 4.42 1.34 23.68
C PRO A 211 3.62 2.61 23.38
N ALA A 212 3.19 2.74 22.13
CA ALA A 212 2.36 3.87 21.72
C ALA A 212 0.96 3.78 22.35
N PRO A 213 0.40 4.89 22.85
CA PRO A 213 -1.00 4.92 23.24
C PRO A 213 -1.87 4.82 21.97
N ARG A 214 -3.03 4.17 22.06
CA ARG A 214 -3.98 4.06 20.95
C ARG A 214 -4.50 5.43 20.50
N THR A 215 -4.67 6.33 21.42
CA THR A 215 -5.07 7.73 21.19
C THR A 215 -4.23 8.63 22.08
N LEU A 216 -3.66 9.69 21.51
CA LEU A 216 -3.09 10.78 22.27
C LEU A 216 -4.26 11.69 22.68
N THR A 217 -4.84 11.42 23.86
CA THR A 217 -5.93 12.24 24.41
C THR A 217 -5.39 13.53 25.02
N GLY A 218 -6.13 14.63 24.90
CA GLY A 218 -5.80 15.93 25.49
C GLY A 218 -5.45 17.02 24.48
N PHE A 219 -5.44 16.69 23.19
CA PHE A 219 -5.18 17.68 22.13
C PHE A 219 -6.49 17.96 21.38
N GLY A 220 -7.03 19.16 21.59
CA GLY A 220 -8.23 19.61 20.88
C GLY A 220 -8.01 19.83 19.40
N PRO A 221 -9.07 19.95 18.60
CA PRO A 221 -8.96 20.34 17.20
C PRO A 221 -8.48 21.79 17.14
N GLY A 222 -7.29 21.99 16.61
CA GLY A 222 -6.69 23.31 16.47
C GLY A 222 -5.16 23.24 16.45
N PRO A 223 -4.46 24.36 16.19
CA PRO A 223 -3.00 24.37 16.23
C PRO A 223 -2.51 24.04 17.65
N ALA A 224 -1.41 23.31 17.73
CA ALA A 224 -0.78 23.02 19.02
C ALA A 224 -0.35 24.32 19.68
N ARG A 225 -0.78 24.54 20.92
CA ARG A 225 -0.36 25.69 21.74
C ARG A 225 -0.06 25.19 23.13
N TRP A 226 1.23 24.97 23.41
CA TRP A 226 1.72 24.43 24.66
C TRP A 226 2.69 25.45 25.26
N ASP A 227 2.43 25.82 26.47
CA ASP A 227 3.36 26.63 27.26
C ASP A 227 4.28 25.74 28.12
N ALA A 228 5.07 26.37 28.98
CA ALA A 228 6.00 25.65 29.86
C ALA A 228 5.30 24.77 30.92
N GLU A 229 4.05 25.08 31.28
CA GLU A 229 3.26 24.27 32.22
C GLU A 229 2.71 23.03 31.51
N ASP A 230 2.21 23.19 30.28
CA ASP A 230 1.74 22.09 29.44
C ASP A 230 2.88 21.09 29.14
N LEU A 231 4.05 21.60 28.77
CA LEU A 231 5.24 20.78 28.52
C LEU A 231 5.72 20.06 29.78
N ALA A 232 5.67 20.70 30.93
CA ALA A 232 5.99 20.07 32.21
C ALA A 232 4.98 18.96 32.57
N ALA A 233 3.68 19.22 32.37
CA ALA A 233 2.62 18.25 32.56
C ALA A 233 2.76 17.03 31.61
N PHE A 234 3.11 17.28 30.35
CA PHE A 234 3.34 16.25 29.34
C PHE A 234 4.51 15.32 29.73
N THR A 235 5.58 15.87 30.28
CA THR A 235 6.78 15.10 30.66
C THR A 235 6.68 14.47 32.04
N GLU A 236 5.74 14.89 32.90
CA GLU A 236 5.64 14.43 34.30
C GLU A 236 5.47 12.91 34.45
N GLY A 237 4.83 12.27 33.47
CA GLY A 237 4.55 10.83 33.47
C GLY A 237 5.68 9.94 32.92
N VAL A 238 6.80 10.52 32.48
CA VAL A 238 7.91 9.75 31.87
C VAL A 238 9.22 10.05 32.55
N HIS A 239 9.97 9.01 32.87
CA HIS A 239 11.28 9.10 33.52
C HIS A 239 12.34 8.40 32.67
N LEU A 240 13.44 9.09 32.40
CA LEU A 240 14.65 8.52 31.76
C LEU A 240 15.72 8.38 32.80
N TYR A 241 16.29 7.19 32.94
CA TYR A 241 17.32 6.90 33.90
C TYR A 241 18.37 5.95 33.33
N GLN A 242 19.62 6.26 33.52
CA GLN A 242 20.74 5.35 33.22
C GLN A 242 21.48 5.02 34.52
N GLU A 243 21.62 3.72 34.81
CA GLU A 243 22.52 3.28 35.84
C GLU A 243 23.97 3.59 35.43
N PRO A 244 24.86 3.88 36.39
CA PRO A 244 26.27 4.11 36.06
C PRO A 244 26.84 2.95 35.25
N TYR A 245 27.46 3.29 34.12
CA TYR A 245 28.04 2.31 33.16
C TYR A 245 27.08 1.34 32.50
N ALA A 246 25.76 1.46 32.70
CA ALA A 246 24.80 0.64 31.97
C ALA A 246 24.81 0.95 30.49
N PRO A 247 24.77 -0.08 29.63
CA PRO A 247 24.78 0.09 28.15
C PRO A 247 23.42 0.54 27.60
N THR A 248 22.43 0.75 28.45
CA THR A 248 21.08 1.17 28.08
C THR A 248 20.57 2.28 28.99
N VAL A 249 19.59 3.03 28.52
CA VAL A 249 18.77 3.94 29.33
C VAL A 249 17.43 3.28 29.64
N GLN A 250 16.98 3.33 30.86
CA GLN A 250 15.64 2.91 31.25
C GLN A 250 14.66 4.06 30.98
N VAL A 251 13.61 3.77 30.26
CA VAL A 251 12.48 4.67 30.02
C VAL A 251 11.28 4.09 30.74
N ILE A 252 10.78 4.83 31.72
CA ILE A 252 9.68 4.41 32.59
C ILE A 252 8.53 5.38 32.37
N GLY A 253 7.36 4.87 32.00
CA GLY A 253 6.18 5.68 31.80
C GLY A 253 4.92 5.04 32.37
N ARG A 254 3.87 5.85 32.53
CA ARG A 254 2.57 5.38 32.99
C ARG A 254 1.63 5.29 31.78
N LEU A 255 1.26 4.06 31.42
CA LEU A 255 0.28 3.81 30.36
C LEU A 255 -1.03 3.37 31.00
N ARG A 256 -2.08 4.19 30.95
CA ARG A 256 -3.34 4.03 31.70
C ARG A 256 -3.05 3.96 33.23
N SER A 257 -3.31 2.82 33.87
CA SER A 257 -3.04 2.61 35.30
C SER A 257 -1.77 1.79 35.57
N GLN A 258 -1.06 1.34 34.51
CA GLN A 258 0.10 0.47 34.64
C GLN A 258 1.41 1.23 34.40
N THR A 259 2.42 0.96 35.22
CA THR A 259 3.79 1.42 35.00
C THR A 259 4.45 0.49 33.98
N VAL A 260 4.90 1.05 32.87
CA VAL A 260 5.62 0.32 31.82
C VAL A 260 7.07 0.77 31.84
N ARG A 261 7.98 -0.19 31.78
CA ARG A 261 9.44 0.02 31.72
C ARG A 261 9.96 -0.56 30.41
N ARG A 262 10.89 0.15 29.77
CA ARG A 262 11.67 -0.32 28.63
C ARG A 262 13.12 0.05 28.80
N HIS A 263 14.00 -0.79 28.26
CA HIS A 263 15.41 -0.49 28.11
C HIS A 263 15.66 -0.04 26.67
N VAL A 264 16.41 1.04 26.49
CA VAL A 264 16.69 1.62 25.18
C VAL A 264 18.19 1.72 25.02
N ALA A 265 18.73 1.06 23.99
CA ALA A 265 20.08 1.24 23.54
C ALA A 265 20.11 2.31 22.43
N VAL A 266 20.96 3.31 22.61
CA VAL A 266 21.17 4.37 21.61
C VAL A 266 22.51 4.13 20.93
N LEU A 267 22.45 3.91 19.63
CA LEU A 267 23.58 3.69 18.75
C LEU A 267 23.90 4.95 17.97
N THR A 268 25.10 5.06 17.46
CA THR A 268 25.55 6.18 16.63
C THR A 268 26.21 5.70 15.35
N VAL A 269 26.02 6.44 14.28
CA VAL A 269 26.78 6.21 13.04
C VAL A 269 28.22 6.69 13.25
N GLY A 270 29.15 5.75 13.20
CA GLY A 270 30.57 5.99 13.28
C GLY A 270 31.18 6.27 11.91
N LEU A 271 31.79 5.28 11.27
CA LEU A 271 32.40 5.38 9.95
C LEU A 271 31.42 4.86 8.89
N MET A 272 31.51 5.40 7.68
CA MET A 272 30.80 4.86 6.51
C MET A 272 31.81 4.58 5.39
N GLU A 273 31.68 3.44 4.75
CA GLU A 273 32.39 3.15 3.51
C GLU A 273 31.72 3.81 2.31
N GLY A 274 32.37 3.77 1.14
CA GLY A 274 31.84 4.39 -0.06
C GLY A 274 30.43 3.91 -0.44
N LEU A 275 29.51 4.83 -0.58
CA LEU A 275 28.16 4.57 -1.08
C LEU A 275 28.10 4.77 -2.59
N TYR A 276 27.42 3.86 -3.28
CA TYR A 276 27.04 4.09 -4.68
C TYR A 276 25.72 4.86 -4.69
N ILE A 277 25.61 5.87 -5.53
CA ILE A 277 24.39 6.67 -5.69
C ILE A 277 23.88 6.54 -7.11
N PRO A 278 22.62 6.06 -7.30
CA PRO A 278 21.72 5.48 -6.28
C PRO A 278 22.20 4.10 -5.83
N GLU A 279 21.86 3.71 -4.61
CA GLU A 279 22.04 2.33 -4.16
C GLU A 279 21.14 1.38 -4.94
N VAL A 280 21.65 0.21 -5.29
CA VAL A 280 20.92 -0.82 -6.04
C VAL A 280 19.74 -1.34 -5.24
N ASP A 281 19.99 -1.58 -3.96
CA ASP A 281 18.97 -2.05 -2.99
C ASP A 281 18.20 -0.86 -2.38
N ASP A 282 17.85 -1.00 -1.10
CA ASP A 282 17.23 0.06 -0.32
C ASP A 282 18.25 1.13 0.07
N PRO A 283 17.86 2.41 0.20
CA PRO A 283 18.68 3.44 0.79
C PRO A 283 19.18 3.04 2.18
N TRP A 284 20.40 3.40 2.54
CA TRP A 284 21.03 2.91 3.76
C TRP A 284 20.22 3.16 5.05
N MET A 285 19.49 4.25 5.16
CA MET A 285 18.60 4.45 6.31
C MET A 285 17.40 3.49 6.31
N GLN A 286 16.92 3.08 5.13
CA GLN A 286 15.79 2.16 5.00
C GLN A 286 16.18 0.71 5.35
N HIS A 287 17.47 0.36 5.37
CA HIS A 287 17.90 -0.99 5.79
C HIS A 287 17.31 -1.37 7.15
N SER A 288 17.12 -0.42 8.06
CA SER A 288 16.47 -0.68 9.36
C SER A 288 15.04 -1.20 9.25
N ASP A 289 14.36 -0.97 8.13
CA ASP A 289 13.00 -1.50 7.89
C ASP A 289 13.00 -3.03 7.67
N ARG A 290 14.18 -3.66 7.49
CA ARG A 290 14.37 -5.12 7.42
C ARG A 290 14.39 -5.81 8.79
N LEU A 291 14.46 -5.04 9.88
CA LEU A 291 14.48 -5.59 11.25
C LEU A 291 13.07 -5.98 11.71
N PRO A 292 12.92 -7.07 12.45
CA PRO A 292 11.62 -7.54 12.93
C PRO A 292 11.07 -6.72 14.13
N PHE A 293 11.68 -5.57 14.41
CA PHE A 293 11.28 -4.63 15.45
C PHE A 293 11.50 -3.19 14.99
N PRO A 294 10.71 -2.24 15.49
CA PRO A 294 10.84 -0.85 15.11
C PRO A 294 12.11 -0.22 15.69
N VAL A 295 12.74 0.65 14.90
CA VAL A 295 13.84 1.52 15.32
C VAL A 295 13.43 2.98 15.17
N GLU A 296 14.04 3.85 15.98
CA GLU A 296 13.84 5.29 15.90
C GLU A 296 15.13 5.95 15.44
N TRP A 297 15.03 6.91 14.54
CA TRP A 297 16.17 7.71 14.11
C TRP A 297 16.06 9.15 14.60
N SER A 298 17.22 9.70 14.96
CA SER A 298 17.40 11.13 15.18
C SER A 298 18.69 11.56 14.48
N ALA A 299 18.57 12.49 13.52
CA ALA A 299 19.73 13.07 12.87
C ALA A 299 19.72 14.58 13.05
N ARG A 300 20.85 15.11 13.52
CA ARG A 300 21.10 16.54 13.60
C ARG A 300 22.04 16.90 12.49
N MET A 301 21.68 17.91 11.68
CA MET A 301 22.52 18.33 10.56
C MET A 301 22.64 19.85 10.57
N TYR A 302 23.81 20.36 10.23
CA TYR A 302 24.04 21.78 9.98
C TYR A 302 24.47 21.94 8.52
N ILE A 303 23.68 22.59 7.74
CA ILE A 303 23.99 22.87 6.32
C ILE A 303 24.91 24.08 6.29
N ARG A 304 26.14 23.86 5.85
CA ARG A 304 27.20 24.88 5.91
C ARG A 304 27.05 25.90 4.80
N ARG A 305 27.38 27.15 5.12
CA ARG A 305 27.48 28.20 4.12
C ARG A 305 28.76 28.03 3.28
N PRO A 306 28.74 28.36 1.99
CA PRO A 306 29.91 28.24 1.12
C PRO A 306 31.16 28.93 1.68
N GLU A 307 30.97 30.13 2.29
CA GLU A 307 32.08 30.91 2.86
C GLU A 307 32.77 30.21 4.03
N GLU A 308 31.99 29.47 4.85
CA GLU A 308 32.52 28.69 5.99
C GLU A 308 33.39 27.53 5.49
N VAL A 309 32.94 26.86 4.43
CA VAL A 309 33.67 25.73 3.81
C VAL A 309 34.95 26.21 3.12
N THR A 310 34.86 27.23 2.28
CA THR A 310 35.99 27.79 1.57
C THR A 310 37.06 28.29 2.56
N GLY A 311 36.67 28.98 3.62
CA GLY A 311 37.61 29.45 4.65
C GLY A 311 38.29 28.33 5.42
N GLU A 312 37.62 27.18 5.62
CA GLU A 312 38.22 26.00 6.23
C GLU A 312 39.19 25.30 5.30
N LEU A 313 38.79 25.08 4.02
CA LEU A 313 39.65 24.47 2.99
C LEU A 313 40.92 25.26 2.78
N GLN A 314 40.84 26.57 2.70
CA GLN A 314 42.02 27.44 2.57
C GLN A 314 42.99 27.29 3.77
N ARG A 315 42.46 27.21 5.00
CA ARG A 315 43.28 26.99 6.20
C ARG A 315 43.93 25.62 6.18
N GLN A 316 43.22 24.57 5.73
CA GLN A 316 43.74 23.21 5.62
C GLN A 316 44.81 23.13 4.52
N MET A 317 44.54 23.72 3.35
CA MET A 317 45.52 23.79 2.27
C MET A 317 46.81 24.50 2.73
N GLY A 318 46.66 25.56 3.51
CA GLY A 318 47.82 26.25 4.13
C GLY A 318 48.64 25.32 5.03
N LYS A 319 47.98 24.50 5.87
CA LYS A 319 48.64 23.50 6.72
C LYS A 319 49.37 22.42 5.87
N VAL A 320 48.66 21.83 4.92
CA VAL A 320 49.21 20.79 4.04
C VAL A 320 50.39 21.31 3.24
N ARG A 321 50.30 22.51 2.67
CA ARG A 321 51.43 23.15 1.95
C ARG A 321 52.60 23.43 2.88
N SER A 322 52.36 23.83 4.13
CA SER A 322 53.41 24.02 5.13
C SER A 322 54.10 22.71 5.48
N GLN A 323 53.33 21.61 5.65
CA GLN A 323 53.87 20.28 5.90
C GLN A 323 54.67 19.75 4.70
N ILE A 324 54.17 19.86 3.49
CA ILE A 324 54.87 19.49 2.28
C ILE A 324 56.20 20.25 2.18
N ARG A 325 56.15 21.57 2.43
CA ARG A 325 57.38 22.40 2.43
C ARG A 325 58.39 21.95 3.48
N HIS A 326 57.91 21.57 4.67
CA HIS A 326 58.80 21.05 5.74
C HIS A 326 59.50 19.76 5.32
N TYR A 327 58.80 18.82 4.66
CA TYR A 327 59.46 17.62 4.13
C TYR A 327 60.44 17.94 3.00
N THR A 328 60.03 18.73 2.02
CA THR A 328 60.80 18.95 0.79
C THR A 328 61.94 19.97 0.96
N HIS A 329 61.69 21.04 1.73
CA HIS A 329 62.66 22.15 1.82
C HIS A 329 63.53 22.08 3.06
N ASP A 330 62.97 21.65 4.20
CA ASP A 330 63.76 21.63 5.45
C ASP A 330 64.49 20.31 5.67
N HIS A 331 63.99 19.21 5.08
CA HIS A 331 64.58 17.86 5.29
C HIS A 331 65.05 17.18 4.01
N ASP A 332 64.80 17.74 2.83
CA ASP A 332 65.13 17.18 1.53
C ASP A 332 64.57 15.75 1.33
N LEU A 333 63.36 15.53 1.87
CA LEU A 333 62.63 14.26 1.79
C LEU A 333 61.38 14.43 0.95
N ASP A 334 61.00 13.37 0.24
CA ASP A 334 59.67 13.32 -0.41
C ASP A 334 58.55 13.32 0.63
N PRO A 335 57.48 14.11 0.43
CA PRO A 335 56.36 14.11 1.33
C PRO A 335 55.64 12.75 1.32
N PRO A 336 55.12 12.28 2.47
CA PRO A 336 54.38 11.04 2.52
C PRO A 336 53.22 11.03 1.50
N ALA A 337 52.98 9.87 0.85
CA ALA A 337 51.92 9.75 -0.16
C ALA A 337 50.53 10.12 0.37
N ALA A 338 50.30 9.96 1.68
CA ALA A 338 49.07 10.38 2.35
C ALA A 338 48.88 11.90 2.31
N LEU A 339 49.95 12.69 2.48
CA LEU A 339 49.92 14.15 2.46
C LEU A 339 49.63 14.68 1.05
N ALA A 340 50.22 14.04 0.01
CA ALA A 340 49.99 14.38 -1.38
C ALA A 340 48.52 14.11 -1.76
N ARG A 341 47.98 12.95 -1.39
CA ARG A 341 46.55 12.60 -1.61
C ARG A 341 45.64 13.56 -0.87
N GLN A 342 46.01 14.02 0.32
CA GLN A 342 45.24 15.00 1.06
C GLN A 342 45.16 16.35 0.33
N ALA A 343 46.29 16.82 -0.23
CA ALA A 343 46.34 18.04 -1.03
C ALA A 343 45.46 17.97 -2.27
N GLU A 344 45.50 16.85 -2.99
CA GLU A 344 44.71 16.61 -4.18
C GLU A 344 43.21 16.66 -3.88
N ARG A 345 42.79 16.03 -2.80
CA ARG A 345 41.36 16.01 -2.39
C ARG A 345 40.85 17.37 -1.93
N VAL A 346 41.64 18.15 -1.22
CA VAL A 346 41.19 19.50 -0.85
C VAL A 346 40.94 20.35 -2.09
N LEU A 347 41.77 20.16 -3.15
CA LEU A 347 41.60 20.82 -4.44
C LEU A 347 40.35 20.31 -5.18
N GLU A 348 40.10 19.01 -5.17
CA GLU A 348 38.88 18.44 -5.75
C GLU A 348 37.62 19.02 -5.11
N ILE A 349 37.58 19.11 -3.76
CA ILE A 349 36.44 19.70 -3.04
C ILE A 349 36.29 21.19 -3.38
N GLU A 350 37.41 21.95 -3.50
CA GLU A 350 37.39 23.36 -3.89
C GLU A 350 36.84 23.53 -5.31
N ASP A 351 37.23 22.65 -6.23
CA ASP A 351 36.74 22.65 -7.60
C ASP A 351 35.27 22.29 -7.69
N GLU A 352 34.80 21.27 -6.96
CA GLU A 352 33.39 20.91 -6.87
C GLU A 352 32.52 22.07 -6.34
N LEU A 353 33.03 22.83 -5.37
CA LEU A 353 32.29 23.97 -4.80
C LEU A 353 32.27 25.18 -5.75
N THR A 354 33.30 25.34 -6.62
CA THR A 354 33.43 26.49 -7.51
C THR A 354 32.87 26.26 -8.91
N THR A 355 33.00 25.04 -9.45
CA THR A 355 32.66 24.71 -10.83
C THR A 355 31.40 23.85 -10.97
N GLY A 356 30.98 23.12 -9.91
CA GLY A 356 29.86 22.23 -9.94
C GLY A 356 28.48 22.91 -9.75
N LEU A 357 27.43 22.09 -9.76
CA LEU A 357 26.09 22.52 -9.34
C LEU A 357 26.14 22.87 -7.85
N THR A 358 26.34 24.12 -7.53
CA THR A 358 26.65 24.62 -6.19
C THR A 358 25.68 24.15 -5.11
N GLN A 359 24.39 24.01 -5.44
CA GLN A 359 23.38 23.54 -4.48
C GLN A 359 23.56 22.05 -4.09
N LEU A 360 23.89 21.18 -5.04
CA LEU A 360 24.04 19.74 -4.80
C LEU A 360 25.32 19.41 -4.01
N ASN A 361 26.37 20.23 -4.18
CA ASN A 361 27.65 20.05 -3.52
C ASN A 361 27.80 20.82 -2.19
N THR A 362 26.72 21.48 -1.74
CA THR A 362 26.67 22.12 -0.42
C THR A 362 27.11 21.13 0.66
N ARG A 363 28.01 21.56 1.54
CA ARG A 363 28.56 20.71 2.61
C ARG A 363 27.73 20.78 3.88
N LEU A 364 27.78 19.70 4.66
CA LEU A 364 27.09 19.63 5.94
C LEU A 364 27.93 18.95 7.03
N TYR A 365 27.61 19.23 8.26
CA TYR A 365 27.96 18.44 9.42
C TYR A 365 26.71 17.66 9.87
N GLY A 366 26.88 16.39 10.21
CA GLY A 366 25.75 15.58 10.65
C GLY A 366 26.11 14.58 11.76
N TRP A 367 25.11 14.24 12.56
CA TRP A 367 25.16 13.24 13.62
C TRP A 367 23.90 12.39 13.54
N TRP A 368 24.05 11.08 13.36
CA TRP A 368 22.94 10.15 13.24
C TRP A 368 22.89 9.23 14.44
N ARG A 369 21.72 9.10 15.06
CA ARG A 369 21.47 8.22 16.21
C ARG A 369 20.37 7.25 15.88
N ILE A 370 20.49 6.03 16.36
CA ILE A 370 19.49 4.97 16.26
C ILE A 370 19.13 4.55 17.67
N ALA A 371 17.84 4.53 18.00
CA ALA A 371 17.37 4.01 19.27
C ALA A 371 16.62 2.70 19.08
N VAL A 372 16.97 1.71 19.87
CA VAL A 372 16.40 0.37 19.87
C VAL A 372 15.92 0.03 21.27
N SER A 373 14.68 -0.42 21.41
CA SER A 373 14.07 -0.73 22.71
C SER A 373 13.85 -2.22 22.93
N GLY A 374 14.01 -2.66 24.18
CA GLY A 374 13.69 -4.01 24.65
C GLY A 374 12.82 -3.97 25.92
N ARG A 375 12.23 -5.09 26.27
CA ARG A 375 11.48 -5.24 27.56
C ARG A 375 12.41 -5.19 28.74
N ASP A 376 13.62 -5.72 28.54
CA ASP A 376 14.72 -5.72 29.47
C ASP A 376 16.02 -5.31 28.76
N GLU A 377 17.13 -5.24 29.54
CA GLU A 377 18.42 -4.82 29.02
C GLU A 377 18.99 -5.84 28.02
N ALA A 378 18.85 -7.12 28.29
CA ALA A 378 19.37 -8.18 27.43
C ALA A 378 18.71 -8.15 26.05
N GLU A 379 17.39 -7.99 25.97
CA GLU A 379 16.66 -7.85 24.70
C GLU A 379 17.07 -6.57 23.95
N ALA A 380 17.26 -5.45 24.65
CA ALA A 380 17.70 -4.20 24.02
C ALA A 380 19.10 -4.34 23.41
N ILE A 381 20.04 -4.99 24.12
CA ILE A 381 21.40 -5.26 23.63
C ILE A 381 21.39 -6.23 22.46
N ALA A 382 20.62 -7.33 22.54
CA ALA A 382 20.51 -8.30 21.46
C ALA A 382 19.98 -7.64 20.16
N ARG A 383 18.97 -6.78 20.28
CA ARG A 383 18.45 -5.99 19.18
C ARG A 383 19.47 -4.97 18.64
N ALA A 384 20.22 -4.32 19.55
CA ALA A 384 21.31 -3.42 19.15
C ALA A 384 22.37 -4.16 18.33
N GLN A 385 22.75 -5.36 18.73
CA GLN A 385 23.69 -6.21 17.97
C GLN A 385 23.15 -6.55 16.59
N GLN A 386 21.85 -6.88 16.45
CA GLN A 386 21.24 -7.09 15.13
C GLN A 386 21.31 -5.86 14.24
N VAL A 387 21.16 -4.66 14.80
CA VAL A 387 21.38 -3.41 14.03
C VAL A 387 22.84 -3.29 13.60
N LEU A 388 23.79 -3.55 14.47
CA LEU A 388 25.22 -3.50 14.15
C LEU A 388 25.59 -4.47 13.01
N GLU A 389 25.03 -5.68 13.04
CA GLU A 389 25.26 -6.71 12.02
C GLU A 389 24.61 -6.34 10.68
N LEU A 390 23.37 -5.82 10.70
CA LEU A 390 22.65 -5.41 9.49
C LEU A 390 23.41 -4.37 8.68
N TYR A 391 24.06 -3.42 9.34
CA TYR A 391 24.74 -2.33 8.68
C TYR A 391 26.18 -2.65 8.24
N ARG A 392 26.82 -3.71 8.76
CA ARG A 392 28.14 -4.15 8.33
C ARG A 392 28.11 -4.71 6.90
N PRO A 393 29.20 -4.56 6.12
CA PRO A 393 30.39 -3.74 6.40
C PRO A 393 30.22 -2.25 6.04
N LYS A 394 29.15 -1.86 5.32
CA LYS A 394 29.01 -0.53 4.70
C LYS A 394 28.96 0.63 5.71
N VAL A 395 28.30 0.44 6.84
CA VAL A 395 28.17 1.48 7.88
C VAL A 395 28.60 0.92 9.21
N ARG A 396 29.63 1.49 9.80
CA ARG A 396 30.06 1.15 11.14
C ARG A 396 29.19 1.88 12.15
N ILE A 397 28.33 1.15 12.84
CA ILE A 397 27.51 1.65 13.93
C ILE A 397 28.24 1.38 15.24
N GLU A 398 28.22 2.32 16.15
CA GLU A 398 28.89 2.23 17.46
C GLU A 398 27.88 2.37 18.59
N HIS A 399 28.19 1.76 19.74
CA HIS A 399 27.36 1.78 20.94
C HIS A 399 28.07 2.59 22.05
N PRO A 400 27.83 3.91 22.15
CA PRO A 400 28.54 4.79 23.06
C PRO A 400 28.07 4.60 24.52
N GLU A 401 28.89 4.90 25.50
CA GLU A 401 28.59 4.74 26.94
C GLU A 401 27.58 5.75 27.49
N ALA A 402 27.55 6.98 27.00
CA ALA A 402 26.73 8.07 27.55
C ALA A 402 25.26 8.02 27.10
N GLN A 403 24.63 6.87 27.29
CA GLN A 403 23.29 6.54 26.77
C GLN A 403 22.21 7.56 27.12
N TYR A 404 22.15 8.05 28.35
CA TYR A 404 21.17 9.06 28.79
C TYR A 404 21.27 10.36 27.95
N ARG A 405 22.52 10.81 27.70
CA ARG A 405 22.72 12.05 26.94
C ARG A 405 22.30 11.89 25.48
N TYR A 406 22.65 10.76 24.87
CA TYR A 406 22.26 10.47 23.48
C TYR A 406 20.75 10.22 23.33
N ALA A 407 20.08 9.62 24.31
CA ALA A 407 18.63 9.47 24.30
C ALA A 407 17.91 10.83 24.30
N ARG A 408 18.46 11.84 24.95
CA ARG A 408 17.91 13.18 24.92
C ARG A 408 18.01 13.89 23.56
N GLU A 409 18.96 13.50 22.71
CA GLU A 409 19.08 14.08 21.35
C GLU A 409 17.86 13.77 20.46
N PHE A 410 17.01 12.83 20.88
CA PHE A 410 15.73 12.54 20.19
C PHE A 410 14.65 13.60 20.47
N ILE A 411 14.77 14.34 21.57
CA ILE A 411 13.80 15.36 21.97
C ILE A 411 14.03 16.64 21.15
N PRO A 412 12.99 17.22 20.53
CA PRO A 412 13.09 18.51 19.85
C PRO A 412 13.69 19.59 20.76
N GLY A 413 14.64 20.36 20.21
CA GLY A 413 15.27 21.49 20.92
C GLY A 413 16.36 21.12 21.93
N GLU A 414 16.56 19.84 22.24
CA GLU A 414 17.68 19.42 23.10
C GLU A 414 19.01 19.63 22.38
N PRO A 415 20.09 20.02 23.08
CA PRO A 415 21.41 20.20 22.50
C PRO A 415 22.04 18.84 22.15
N LEU A 416 23.04 18.86 21.27
CA LEU A 416 23.90 17.71 21.04
C LEU A 416 24.64 17.31 22.32
N ALA A 417 24.67 16.02 22.60
CA ALA A 417 25.36 15.45 23.76
C ALA A 417 26.89 15.59 23.64
N SER A 418 27.38 15.49 22.43
CA SER A 418 28.82 15.56 22.11
C SER A 418 28.99 15.93 20.63
N THR A 419 30.12 16.59 20.33
CA THR A 419 30.58 16.79 18.95
C THR A 419 31.30 15.59 18.37
N ALA A 420 31.58 14.55 19.18
CA ALA A 420 32.08 13.27 18.69
C ALA A 420 31.12 12.64 17.69
N TYR A 421 31.63 11.78 16.82
CA TYR A 421 30.87 11.13 15.75
C TYR A 421 30.26 12.11 14.75
N ARG A 422 30.89 13.29 14.59
CA ARG A 422 30.52 14.23 13.54
C ARG A 422 30.88 13.65 12.18
N ARG A 423 29.90 13.55 11.27
CA ARG A 423 30.14 13.19 9.87
C ARG A 423 30.15 14.46 9.05
N ARG A 424 31.07 14.51 8.07
CA ARG A 424 31.21 15.59 7.10
C ARG A 424 30.84 15.03 5.74
N GLY A 425 29.95 15.69 5.02
CA GLY A 425 29.49 15.24 3.72
C GLY A 425 28.90 16.34 2.88
N SER A 426 28.43 15.98 1.69
CA SER A 426 27.59 16.84 0.86
C SER A 426 26.10 16.62 1.17
N VAL A 427 25.25 17.57 0.78
CA VAL A 427 23.80 17.38 0.84
C VAL A 427 23.34 16.24 -0.05
N LEU A 428 24.06 15.94 -1.13
CA LEU A 428 23.79 14.79 -2.00
C LEU A 428 23.96 13.47 -1.25
N TRP A 429 25.00 13.36 -0.43
CA TRP A 429 25.21 12.19 0.43
C TRP A 429 24.09 12.05 1.48
N ALA A 430 23.67 13.14 2.11
CA ALA A 430 22.55 13.11 3.06
C ALA A 430 21.23 12.76 2.38
N ALA A 431 21.01 13.28 1.17
CA ALA A 431 19.84 12.98 0.35
C ALA A 431 19.78 11.51 -0.09
N ALA A 432 20.95 10.87 -0.31
CA ALA A 432 21.02 9.44 -0.66
C ALA A 432 20.49 8.51 0.44
N ALA A 433 20.37 8.99 1.67
CA ALA A 433 19.69 8.26 2.74
C ALA A 433 18.18 8.07 2.50
N VAL A 434 17.58 8.90 1.67
CA VAL A 434 16.13 8.96 1.37
C VAL A 434 15.30 8.64 2.61
N PRO A 435 15.31 9.46 3.66
CA PRO A 435 14.76 9.10 4.97
C PRO A 435 13.27 8.80 4.93
N ALA A 436 12.55 9.38 3.97
CA ALA A 436 11.13 9.14 3.75
C ALA A 436 10.86 7.95 2.80
N ALA A 437 11.88 7.18 2.41
CA ALA A 437 11.67 5.95 1.65
C ALA A 437 10.74 5.01 2.39
N THR A 438 9.74 4.49 1.67
CA THR A 438 8.69 3.67 2.26
C THR A 438 8.25 2.59 1.29
N ALA A 439 7.84 1.45 1.83
CA ALA A 439 7.18 0.37 1.12
C ALA A 439 5.64 0.48 1.20
N SER A 440 5.09 1.66 1.48
CA SER A 440 3.63 1.83 1.55
C SER A 440 3.02 1.87 0.15
N VAL A 441 1.87 1.21 0.01
CA VAL A 441 1.07 1.14 -1.23
C VAL A 441 -0.41 1.16 -0.87
N GLY A 442 -1.24 1.64 -1.80
CA GLY A 442 -2.68 1.70 -1.63
C GLY A 442 -3.19 3.03 -1.06
N ASP A 443 -4.38 2.99 -0.48
CA ASP A 443 -5.11 4.17 -0.02
C ASP A 443 -5.24 4.20 1.52
N ARG A 444 -5.60 5.35 2.08
CA ARG A 444 -5.87 5.48 3.52
C ARG A 444 -7.28 5.06 3.90
N ARG A 445 -8.12 4.76 2.92
CA ARG A 445 -9.53 4.38 3.08
C ARG A 445 -9.85 3.21 2.13
N GLY A 446 -11.01 2.61 2.29
CA GLY A 446 -11.50 1.52 1.44
C GLY A 446 -11.31 0.15 2.09
N ILE A 447 -11.41 -0.89 1.28
CA ILE A 447 -11.30 -2.27 1.74
C ILE A 447 -9.86 -2.59 2.15
N MET A 448 -9.70 -3.36 3.22
CA MET A 448 -8.40 -3.90 3.59
C MET A 448 -8.10 -5.13 2.75
N LEU A 449 -7.00 -5.11 2.00
CA LEU A 449 -6.54 -6.23 1.16
C LEU A 449 -5.59 -7.16 1.93
N GLY A 450 -4.77 -6.61 2.80
CA GLY A 450 -3.74 -7.33 3.51
C GLY A 450 -2.61 -6.44 3.97
N GLU A 451 -1.39 -6.90 3.83
CA GLU A 451 -0.18 -6.24 4.32
C GLU A 451 0.96 -6.24 3.29
N THR A 452 1.94 -5.34 3.46
CA THR A 452 3.18 -5.38 2.68
C THR A 452 4.07 -6.52 3.14
N CYS A 453 4.89 -7.07 2.23
CA CYS A 453 5.83 -8.16 2.53
C CYS A 453 7.18 -7.66 3.10
N THR A 454 7.21 -6.49 3.70
CA THR A 454 8.36 -5.94 4.42
C THR A 454 8.39 -6.45 5.86
N ALA A 455 9.56 -6.43 6.51
CA ALA A 455 9.67 -6.86 7.90
C ALA A 455 8.79 -6.03 8.85
N THR A 456 8.70 -4.73 8.60
CA THR A 456 7.68 -3.88 9.22
C THR A 456 6.40 -3.99 8.41
N ARG A 457 5.46 -4.79 8.88
CA ARG A 457 4.16 -5.00 8.22
C ARG A 457 3.38 -3.71 8.16
N ARG A 458 2.95 -3.32 6.96
CA ARG A 458 2.12 -2.15 6.70
C ARG A 458 0.79 -2.58 6.13
N PRO A 459 -0.32 -1.97 6.58
CA PRO A 459 -1.62 -2.30 6.04
C PRO A 459 -1.75 -1.81 4.61
N VAL A 460 -2.42 -2.60 3.78
CA VAL A 460 -2.75 -2.27 2.40
C VAL A 460 -4.25 -2.13 2.28
N ALA A 461 -4.75 -0.91 2.44
CA ALA A 461 -6.13 -0.57 2.14
C ALA A 461 -6.24 -0.05 0.71
N TRP A 462 -7.39 -0.28 0.06
CA TRP A 462 -7.63 0.18 -1.30
C TRP A 462 -9.10 0.54 -1.50
N ASP A 463 -9.35 1.74 -2.01
CA ASP A 463 -10.67 2.18 -2.45
C ASP A 463 -10.75 2.10 -3.98
N PRO A 464 -11.37 1.06 -4.54
CA PRO A 464 -11.45 0.89 -6.00
C PRO A 464 -12.02 2.08 -6.75
N TRP A 465 -12.89 2.87 -6.14
CA TRP A 465 -13.55 4.02 -6.78
C TRP A 465 -12.84 5.36 -6.55
N LEU A 466 -11.84 5.44 -5.65
CA LEU A 466 -11.10 6.67 -5.38
C LEU A 466 -10.45 7.26 -6.64
N ALA A 467 -9.97 6.39 -7.53
CA ALA A 467 -9.38 6.79 -8.80
C ALA A 467 -10.38 7.58 -9.68
N GLN A 468 -11.61 7.14 -9.74
CA GLN A 468 -12.67 7.72 -10.57
C GLN A 468 -13.32 8.93 -9.90
N GLU A 469 -13.69 8.80 -8.62
CA GLU A 469 -14.45 9.80 -7.86
C GLU A 469 -13.60 11.02 -7.48
N VAL A 470 -12.32 10.82 -7.15
CA VAL A 470 -11.45 11.88 -6.63
C VAL A 470 -10.31 12.22 -7.59
N ARG A 471 -9.56 11.20 -8.07
CA ARG A 471 -8.34 11.40 -8.88
C ARG A 471 -8.61 11.62 -10.37
N ARG A 472 -9.87 11.49 -10.81
CA ARG A 472 -10.30 11.62 -12.20
C ARG A 472 -9.59 10.66 -13.15
N ALA A 473 -9.18 9.51 -12.68
CA ALA A 473 -8.52 8.47 -13.45
C ALA A 473 -9.49 7.37 -13.92
N SER A 474 -9.02 6.44 -14.73
CA SER A 474 -9.79 5.30 -15.23
C SER A 474 -10.16 4.33 -14.11
N GLY A 475 -11.29 3.63 -14.29
CA GLY A 475 -11.75 2.54 -13.42
C GLY A 475 -11.20 1.16 -13.77
N LEU A 476 -10.12 1.05 -14.55
CA LEU A 476 -9.58 -0.24 -14.96
C LEU A 476 -8.58 -0.80 -13.93
N THR A 477 -8.71 -2.09 -13.65
CA THR A 477 -7.78 -2.87 -12.85
C THR A 477 -7.41 -4.14 -13.59
N ALA A 478 -6.12 -4.45 -13.63
CA ALA A 478 -5.61 -5.71 -14.14
C ALA A 478 -5.19 -6.64 -12.98
N ILE A 479 -5.52 -7.92 -13.07
CA ILE A 479 -5.09 -8.97 -12.14
C ILE A 479 -4.46 -10.07 -12.98
N VAL A 480 -3.14 -10.19 -12.96
CA VAL A 480 -2.39 -11.12 -13.83
C VAL A 480 -1.59 -12.11 -13.00
N GLY A 481 -1.42 -13.32 -13.51
CA GLY A 481 -0.55 -14.34 -12.90
C GLY A 481 -0.89 -15.74 -13.35
N GLY A 482 0.05 -16.67 -13.22
CA GLY A 482 -0.12 -18.07 -13.59
C GLY A 482 -1.20 -18.81 -12.79
N LEU A 483 -1.36 -20.10 -13.08
CA LEU A 483 -2.28 -20.96 -12.35
C LEU A 483 -1.88 -21.05 -10.87
N GLY A 484 -2.87 -20.98 -9.98
CA GLY A 484 -2.65 -21.07 -8.53
C GLY A 484 -2.03 -19.80 -7.91
N SER A 485 -1.87 -18.69 -8.67
CA SER A 485 -1.36 -17.42 -8.14
C SER A 485 -2.34 -16.66 -7.23
N GLY A 486 -3.61 -17.10 -7.12
CA GLY A 486 -4.62 -16.48 -6.27
C GLY A 486 -5.49 -15.41 -6.91
N LYS A 487 -5.51 -15.28 -8.25
CA LYS A 487 -6.31 -14.27 -9.00
C LYS A 487 -7.79 -14.27 -8.62
N SER A 488 -8.46 -15.42 -8.77
CA SER A 488 -9.90 -15.54 -8.47
C SER A 488 -10.19 -15.29 -6.99
N PHE A 489 -9.26 -15.65 -6.09
CA PHE A 489 -9.34 -15.34 -4.67
C PHE A 489 -9.32 -13.82 -4.41
N LEU A 490 -8.35 -13.10 -4.99
CA LEU A 490 -8.25 -11.65 -4.88
C LEU A 490 -9.49 -10.96 -5.49
N THR A 491 -9.94 -11.41 -6.67
CA THR A 491 -11.16 -10.93 -7.32
C THR A 491 -12.37 -11.11 -6.40
N GLY A 492 -12.55 -12.30 -5.85
CA GLY A 492 -13.65 -12.61 -4.93
C GLY A 492 -13.61 -11.78 -3.64
N LEU A 493 -12.43 -11.56 -3.07
CA LEU A 493 -12.24 -10.70 -1.90
C LEU A 493 -12.67 -9.25 -2.18
N ILE A 494 -12.22 -8.69 -3.32
CA ILE A 494 -12.57 -7.33 -3.72
C ILE A 494 -14.09 -7.21 -3.94
N VAL A 495 -14.67 -8.16 -4.67
CA VAL A 495 -16.12 -8.20 -4.93
C VAL A 495 -16.88 -8.27 -3.62
N TYR A 496 -16.54 -9.20 -2.73
CA TYR A 496 -17.22 -9.39 -1.45
C TYR A 496 -17.20 -8.13 -0.58
N LYS A 497 -16.00 -7.62 -0.26
CA LYS A 497 -15.88 -6.47 0.66
C LYS A 497 -16.51 -5.20 0.11
N THR A 498 -16.43 -4.96 -1.19
CA THR A 498 -17.03 -3.78 -1.82
C THR A 498 -18.53 -3.91 -2.03
N LEU A 499 -19.04 -5.13 -2.30
CA LEU A 499 -20.48 -5.40 -2.34
C LEU A 499 -21.15 -5.13 -0.98
N ARG A 500 -20.50 -5.58 0.11
CA ARG A 500 -20.93 -5.26 1.48
C ARG A 500 -21.00 -3.75 1.73
N ALA A 501 -20.06 -2.99 1.17
CA ALA A 501 -20.01 -1.52 1.25
C ALA A 501 -20.94 -0.79 0.28
N GLY A 502 -21.77 -1.51 -0.50
CA GLY A 502 -22.83 -0.94 -1.34
C GLY A 502 -22.56 -0.91 -2.84
N ALA A 503 -21.46 -1.48 -3.32
CA ALA A 503 -21.22 -1.61 -4.75
C ALA A 503 -22.11 -2.71 -5.37
N ARG A 504 -22.40 -2.58 -6.68
CA ARG A 504 -23.16 -3.57 -7.45
C ARG A 504 -22.23 -4.27 -8.44
N TRP A 505 -22.22 -5.61 -8.47
CA TRP A 505 -21.27 -6.37 -9.27
C TRP A 505 -21.93 -7.29 -10.28
N THR A 506 -21.33 -7.31 -11.48
CA THR A 506 -21.53 -8.37 -12.48
C THR A 506 -20.20 -9.09 -12.69
N VAL A 507 -20.19 -10.38 -12.43
CA VAL A 507 -19.02 -11.24 -12.51
C VAL A 507 -19.20 -12.24 -13.64
N LEU A 508 -18.30 -12.25 -14.61
CA LEU A 508 -18.22 -13.26 -15.65
C LEU A 508 -17.05 -14.20 -15.28
N ASP A 509 -17.41 -15.38 -14.86
CA ASP A 509 -16.49 -16.40 -14.35
C ASP A 509 -16.65 -17.70 -15.16
N PRO A 510 -15.85 -17.90 -16.22
CA PRO A 510 -15.92 -19.11 -17.03
C PRO A 510 -15.70 -20.40 -16.27
N SER A 511 -14.82 -20.38 -15.27
CA SER A 511 -14.41 -21.55 -14.50
C SER A 511 -15.32 -21.84 -13.32
N GLY A 512 -16.07 -20.85 -12.81
CA GLY A 512 -17.16 -21.02 -11.86
C GLY A 512 -16.87 -20.87 -10.37
N PRO A 513 -15.60 -20.71 -9.87
CA PRO A 513 -15.36 -20.66 -8.43
C PRO A 513 -16.02 -19.45 -7.75
N LEU A 514 -16.14 -18.31 -8.42
CA LEU A 514 -16.76 -17.10 -7.86
C LEU A 514 -18.30 -17.24 -7.69
N ALA A 515 -18.92 -18.24 -8.31
CA ALA A 515 -20.34 -18.51 -8.09
C ALA A 515 -20.65 -18.90 -6.62
N GLN A 516 -19.68 -19.37 -5.86
CA GLN A 516 -19.85 -19.68 -4.44
C GLN A 516 -20.21 -18.42 -3.61
N LEU A 517 -19.81 -17.24 -4.05
CA LEU A 517 -20.18 -15.98 -3.40
C LEU A 517 -21.71 -15.82 -3.31
N THR A 518 -22.47 -16.29 -4.30
CA THR A 518 -23.93 -16.17 -4.32
C THR A 518 -24.62 -17.04 -3.29
N ARG A 519 -23.88 -17.96 -2.64
CA ARG A 519 -24.40 -18.87 -1.61
C ARG A 519 -24.10 -18.42 -0.20
N LEU A 520 -23.29 -17.38 -0.03
CA LEU A 520 -22.98 -16.83 1.29
C LEU A 520 -24.26 -16.25 1.92
N PRO A 521 -24.57 -16.54 3.17
CA PRO A 521 -25.85 -16.20 3.79
C PRO A 521 -26.19 -14.71 3.69
N GLU A 522 -25.21 -13.84 3.88
CA GLU A 522 -25.35 -12.39 3.81
C GLU A 522 -25.52 -11.84 2.38
N LEU A 523 -25.11 -12.61 1.36
CA LEU A 523 -25.20 -12.20 -0.04
C LEU A 523 -26.37 -12.87 -0.79
N ALA A 524 -26.76 -14.08 -0.40
CA ALA A 524 -27.72 -14.92 -1.12
C ALA A 524 -29.04 -14.21 -1.49
N PRO A 525 -29.69 -13.40 -0.61
CA PRO A 525 -30.92 -12.71 -0.95
C PRO A 525 -30.76 -11.64 -2.05
N PHE A 526 -29.54 -11.11 -2.22
CA PHE A 526 -29.22 -10.04 -3.16
C PHE A 526 -28.38 -10.52 -4.35
N SER A 527 -28.25 -11.83 -4.50
CA SER A 527 -27.37 -12.46 -5.50
C SER A 527 -28.17 -13.28 -6.50
N ARG A 528 -27.63 -13.32 -7.71
CA ARG A 528 -28.15 -14.16 -8.78
C ARG A 528 -27.00 -14.88 -9.47
N HIS A 529 -27.13 -16.20 -9.60
CA HIS A 529 -26.22 -17.05 -10.37
C HIS A 529 -26.87 -17.48 -11.67
N ILE A 530 -26.28 -17.16 -12.80
CA ILE A 530 -26.73 -17.54 -14.14
C ILE A 530 -25.68 -18.48 -14.74
N ASN A 531 -26.01 -19.77 -14.78
CA ASN A 531 -25.18 -20.74 -15.50
C ASN A 531 -25.63 -20.76 -16.97
N LEU A 532 -24.76 -20.37 -17.89
CA LEU A 532 -25.09 -20.29 -19.33
C LEU A 532 -25.39 -21.64 -20.01
N LEU A 533 -25.26 -22.76 -19.28
CA LEU A 533 -25.67 -24.06 -19.76
C LEU A 533 -26.96 -24.59 -19.15
N ARG A 534 -27.37 -24.12 -17.96
CA ARG A 534 -28.42 -24.73 -17.13
C ARG A 534 -29.27 -23.72 -16.35
N ALA A 535 -29.31 -22.46 -16.80
CA ALA A 535 -30.11 -21.45 -16.12
C ALA A 535 -31.60 -21.51 -16.46
N GLU A 536 -32.39 -20.64 -15.83
CA GLU A 536 -33.82 -20.55 -16.03
C GLU A 536 -34.20 -20.18 -17.47
N PRO A 537 -35.23 -20.81 -18.06
CA PRO A 537 -35.69 -20.50 -19.39
C PRO A 537 -36.01 -19.01 -19.58
N GLY A 538 -35.54 -18.42 -20.68
CA GLY A 538 -35.84 -17.03 -21.04
C GLY A 538 -35.02 -15.97 -20.31
N ILE A 539 -34.06 -16.33 -19.44
CA ILE A 539 -33.26 -15.34 -18.67
C ILE A 539 -32.39 -14.47 -19.57
N LEU A 540 -31.95 -14.99 -20.73
CA LEU A 540 -31.24 -14.26 -21.79
C LEU A 540 -32.13 -13.93 -23.00
N ASN A 541 -33.43 -13.84 -22.81
CA ASN A 541 -34.33 -13.40 -23.87
C ASN A 541 -33.85 -12.05 -24.43
N PRO A 542 -33.44 -11.96 -25.72
CA PRO A 542 -32.89 -10.73 -26.33
C PRO A 542 -33.85 -9.55 -26.32
N TYR A 543 -35.19 -9.78 -26.21
CA TYR A 543 -36.13 -8.69 -25.98
C TYR A 543 -36.11 -8.12 -24.57
N ARG A 544 -35.63 -8.87 -23.58
CA ARG A 544 -35.55 -8.47 -22.18
C ARG A 544 -34.17 -7.91 -21.82
N VAL A 545 -33.12 -8.35 -22.49
CA VAL A 545 -31.75 -7.92 -22.21
C VAL A 545 -31.58 -6.40 -22.43
N VAL A 546 -32.28 -5.80 -23.37
CA VAL A 546 -32.34 -4.35 -23.56
C VAL A 546 -33.42 -3.76 -22.66
N ALA A 547 -33.05 -2.88 -21.71
CA ALA A 547 -33.99 -2.30 -20.78
C ALA A 547 -35.09 -1.45 -21.44
N GLU A 548 -36.27 -1.37 -20.77
CA GLU A 548 -37.30 -0.39 -21.13
C GLU A 548 -36.98 0.93 -20.43
N PRO A 549 -36.85 2.05 -21.14
CA PRO A 549 -36.61 3.35 -20.54
C PRO A 549 -37.74 3.75 -19.57
N ARG A 550 -37.42 4.26 -18.40
CA ARG A 550 -38.36 4.76 -17.40
C ARG A 550 -38.50 6.28 -17.54
N LEU A 551 -39.71 6.79 -17.42
CA LEU A 551 -39.99 8.24 -17.56
C LEU A 551 -39.22 9.05 -16.51
N GLU A 552 -39.01 8.48 -15.31
CA GLU A 552 -38.30 9.09 -14.19
C GLU A 552 -36.85 9.49 -14.55
N HIS A 553 -36.20 8.77 -15.49
CA HIS A 553 -34.82 9.05 -15.89
C HIS A 553 -34.68 10.32 -16.76
N PHE A 554 -35.81 10.90 -17.19
CA PHE A 554 -35.86 12.08 -18.08
C PHE A 554 -36.46 13.30 -17.35
N ALA A 555 -36.59 13.27 -16.02
CA ALA A 555 -37.22 14.34 -15.24
C ALA A 555 -36.51 15.70 -15.42
N ASP A 556 -35.21 15.71 -15.73
CA ASP A 556 -34.40 16.91 -15.89
C ASP A 556 -34.40 17.47 -17.36
N GLU A 557 -35.05 16.78 -18.31
CA GLU A 557 -35.13 17.22 -19.71
C GLU A 557 -36.23 18.30 -19.90
N GLU A 558 -36.08 19.17 -20.89
CA GLU A 558 -37.07 20.21 -21.19
C GLU A 558 -38.47 19.64 -21.53
N ASP A 559 -38.52 18.46 -22.18
CA ASP A 559 -39.75 17.71 -22.48
C ASP A 559 -39.53 16.23 -22.15
N PRO A 560 -39.73 15.86 -20.88
CA PRO A 560 -39.48 14.49 -20.37
C PRO A 560 -40.24 13.41 -21.16
N GLU A 561 -41.50 13.67 -21.51
CA GLU A 561 -42.29 12.69 -22.26
C GLU A 561 -41.81 12.46 -23.70
N ARG A 562 -41.37 13.53 -24.37
CA ARG A 562 -40.83 13.44 -25.71
C ARG A 562 -39.50 12.71 -25.72
N ALA A 563 -38.63 13.04 -24.79
CA ALA A 563 -37.35 12.37 -24.62
C ALA A 563 -37.55 10.88 -24.32
N TRP A 564 -38.45 10.55 -23.39
CA TRP A 564 -38.79 9.16 -23.06
C TRP A 564 -39.37 8.39 -24.26
N ARG A 565 -40.32 8.96 -25.01
CA ARG A 565 -40.91 8.34 -26.21
C ARG A 565 -39.87 8.06 -27.28
N ARG A 566 -38.93 8.98 -27.48
CA ARG A 566 -37.81 8.83 -28.41
C ARG A 566 -36.91 7.67 -27.98
N GLU A 567 -36.50 7.64 -26.72
CA GLU A 567 -35.62 6.61 -26.17
C GLU A 567 -36.28 5.24 -26.17
N ARG A 568 -37.58 5.17 -25.86
CA ARG A 568 -38.38 3.96 -25.97
C ARG A 568 -38.46 3.41 -27.40
N SER A 569 -38.60 4.29 -28.38
CA SER A 569 -38.58 3.90 -29.81
C SER A 569 -37.18 3.37 -30.22
N LEU A 570 -36.11 3.98 -29.71
CA LEU A 570 -34.74 3.54 -29.95
C LEU A 570 -34.47 2.18 -29.27
N ALA A 571 -34.92 1.98 -28.05
CA ALA A 571 -34.82 0.70 -27.34
C ALA A 571 -35.55 -0.42 -28.11
N ALA A 572 -36.76 -0.15 -28.59
CA ALA A 572 -37.51 -1.09 -29.41
C ALA A 572 -36.80 -1.42 -30.73
N ALA A 573 -36.15 -0.45 -31.38
CA ALA A 573 -35.34 -0.69 -32.56
C ALA A 573 -34.09 -1.51 -32.25
N THR A 574 -33.44 -1.23 -31.14
CA THR A 574 -32.25 -1.97 -30.67
C THR A 574 -32.61 -3.43 -30.39
N ARG A 575 -33.74 -3.69 -29.70
CA ARG A 575 -34.23 -5.06 -29.47
C ARG A 575 -34.45 -5.82 -30.77
N ARG A 576 -35.14 -5.22 -31.74
CA ARG A 576 -35.36 -5.86 -33.04
C ARG A 576 -34.07 -6.20 -33.76
N ARG A 577 -33.07 -5.29 -33.69
CA ARG A 577 -31.75 -5.54 -34.25
C ARG A 577 -31.03 -6.68 -33.54
N LEU A 578 -31.03 -6.66 -32.20
CA LEU A 578 -30.37 -7.70 -31.38
C LEU A 578 -30.99 -9.09 -31.66
N VAL A 579 -32.34 -9.17 -31.71
CA VAL A 579 -33.07 -10.40 -32.04
C VAL A 579 -32.69 -10.91 -33.43
N LEU A 580 -32.65 -10.01 -34.40
CA LEU A 580 -32.26 -10.36 -35.78
C LEU A 580 -30.82 -10.92 -35.82
N ASP A 581 -29.89 -10.26 -35.14
CA ASP A 581 -28.49 -10.66 -35.09
C ASP A 581 -28.33 -12.03 -34.38
N VAL A 582 -28.98 -12.23 -33.23
CA VAL A 582 -28.99 -13.50 -32.49
C VAL A 582 -29.60 -14.64 -33.30
N LEU A 583 -30.80 -14.45 -33.90
CA LEU A 583 -31.44 -15.48 -34.71
C LEU A 583 -30.65 -15.81 -35.97
N THR A 584 -30.00 -14.82 -36.61
CA THR A 584 -29.07 -15.05 -37.72
C THR A 584 -27.84 -15.85 -37.25
N GLY A 585 -27.36 -15.58 -36.03
CA GLY A 585 -26.25 -16.30 -35.43
C GLY A 585 -26.52 -17.76 -35.13
N LEU A 586 -27.78 -18.10 -34.84
CA LEU A 586 -28.20 -19.47 -34.57
C LEU A 586 -28.38 -20.33 -35.84
N LEU A 587 -28.50 -19.71 -37.03
CA LEU A 587 -28.63 -20.44 -38.29
C LEU A 587 -27.30 -21.03 -38.75
N PRO A 588 -27.32 -22.17 -39.48
CA PRO A 588 -26.16 -22.65 -40.19
C PRO A 588 -25.55 -21.57 -41.07
N TYR A 589 -24.25 -21.54 -41.20
CA TYR A 589 -23.54 -20.46 -41.89
C TYR A 589 -24.01 -20.24 -43.33
N ASP A 590 -24.22 -21.36 -44.08
CA ASP A 590 -24.69 -21.33 -45.46
C ASP A 590 -26.09 -20.73 -45.58
N VAL A 591 -27.01 -21.05 -44.68
CA VAL A 591 -28.35 -20.52 -44.62
C VAL A 591 -28.34 -19.04 -44.19
N ALA A 592 -27.54 -18.67 -43.21
CA ALA A 592 -27.43 -17.32 -42.67
C ALA A 592 -26.95 -16.31 -43.76
N ARG A 593 -26.12 -16.72 -44.70
CA ARG A 593 -25.59 -15.87 -45.82
C ARG A 593 -26.55 -15.61 -46.97
N LEU A 594 -27.59 -16.39 -47.08
CA LEU A 594 -28.53 -16.18 -48.18
C LEU A 594 -29.26 -14.85 -48.01
N PRO A 595 -29.30 -13.97 -49.05
CA PRO A 595 -30.01 -12.69 -48.94
C PRO A 595 -31.48 -12.83 -48.56
N HIS A 596 -32.14 -13.87 -49.00
CA HIS A 596 -33.56 -14.17 -48.67
C HIS A 596 -33.73 -14.48 -47.17
N THR A 597 -32.80 -15.18 -46.55
CA THR A 597 -32.85 -15.45 -45.07
C THR A 597 -32.95 -14.17 -44.28
N ARG A 598 -32.10 -13.17 -44.59
CA ARG A 598 -32.16 -11.87 -43.90
C ARG A 598 -33.47 -11.13 -44.15
N ILE A 599 -34.05 -11.22 -45.34
CA ILE A 599 -35.30 -10.57 -45.68
C ILE A 599 -36.47 -11.17 -44.92
N VAL A 600 -36.58 -12.52 -44.90
CA VAL A 600 -37.69 -13.19 -44.18
C VAL A 600 -37.59 -13.01 -42.69
N LEU A 601 -36.38 -13.11 -42.09
CA LEU A 601 -36.15 -12.82 -40.69
C LEU A 601 -36.48 -11.37 -40.32
N LEU A 602 -36.05 -10.40 -41.13
CA LEU A 602 -36.33 -8.99 -40.90
C LEU A 602 -37.85 -8.72 -40.92
N ARG A 603 -38.57 -9.33 -41.86
CA ARG A 603 -40.03 -9.22 -41.93
C ARG A 603 -40.69 -9.80 -40.69
N ALA A 604 -40.34 -11.02 -40.28
CA ALA A 604 -40.90 -11.67 -39.10
C ALA A 604 -40.59 -10.89 -37.82
N VAL A 605 -39.35 -10.40 -37.62
CA VAL A 605 -38.97 -9.56 -36.48
C VAL A 605 -39.73 -8.22 -36.43
N ARG A 606 -39.99 -7.59 -37.63
CA ARG A 606 -40.80 -6.37 -37.68
C ARG A 606 -42.26 -6.63 -37.30
N GLU A 607 -42.81 -7.76 -37.71
CA GLU A 607 -44.18 -8.17 -37.37
C GLU A 607 -44.35 -8.37 -35.85
N VAL A 608 -43.42 -9.11 -35.26
CA VAL A 608 -43.42 -9.34 -33.77
C VAL A 608 -43.21 -8.05 -33.01
N GLY A 609 -42.46 -7.11 -33.58
CA GLY A 609 -42.21 -5.80 -32.99
C GLY A 609 -41.00 -5.80 -32.03
N GLY A 610 -40.87 -4.78 -31.18
CA GLY A 610 -39.73 -4.58 -30.25
C GLY A 610 -40.15 -4.37 -28.78
N ALA A 611 -41.34 -4.80 -28.41
CA ALA A 611 -41.84 -4.71 -27.03
C ALA A 611 -41.11 -5.71 -26.13
N PRO A 612 -40.89 -5.38 -24.83
CA PRO A 612 -40.12 -6.23 -23.91
C PRO A 612 -40.82 -7.54 -23.50
N ASP A 613 -42.14 -7.65 -23.71
CA ASP A 613 -42.96 -8.86 -23.47
C ASP A 613 -42.83 -9.91 -24.59
N ARG A 614 -42.11 -9.63 -25.66
CA ARG A 614 -41.88 -10.52 -26.79
C ARG A 614 -40.73 -11.50 -26.50
N HIS A 615 -40.69 -12.59 -27.28
CA HIS A 615 -39.65 -13.59 -27.23
C HIS A 615 -39.33 -14.19 -28.62
N PRO A 616 -38.14 -14.79 -28.81
CA PRO A 616 -37.75 -15.34 -30.13
C PRO A 616 -38.69 -16.40 -30.70
N GLY A 617 -39.39 -17.15 -29.87
CA GLY A 617 -40.39 -18.13 -30.32
C GLY A 617 -41.53 -17.49 -31.13
N MET A 618 -41.95 -16.25 -30.83
CA MET A 618 -42.94 -15.53 -31.60
C MET A 618 -42.45 -15.23 -33.03
N VAL A 619 -41.12 -15.06 -33.22
CA VAL A 619 -40.53 -14.87 -34.55
C VAL A 619 -40.58 -16.17 -35.36
N ILE A 620 -40.32 -17.33 -34.70
CA ILE A 620 -40.46 -18.64 -35.35
C ILE A 620 -41.93 -18.85 -35.81
N ASP A 621 -42.90 -18.48 -34.97
CA ASP A 621 -44.32 -18.59 -35.31
C ASP A 621 -44.71 -17.65 -36.45
N ALA A 622 -44.14 -16.44 -36.52
CA ALA A 622 -44.33 -15.54 -37.64
C ALA A 622 -43.77 -16.10 -38.94
N LEU A 623 -42.55 -16.67 -38.89
CA LEU A 623 -41.94 -17.33 -40.06
C LEU A 623 -42.81 -18.51 -40.55
N ARG A 624 -43.37 -19.31 -39.66
CA ARG A 624 -44.30 -20.38 -39.99
C ARG A 624 -45.59 -19.87 -40.60
N ARG A 625 -46.09 -18.67 -40.23
CA ARG A 625 -47.23 -18.04 -40.89
C ARG A 625 -46.87 -17.62 -42.29
N HIS A 626 -45.73 -16.96 -42.51
CA HIS A 626 -45.25 -16.55 -43.85
C HIS A 626 -45.03 -17.77 -44.76
N ALA A 627 -44.55 -18.90 -44.23
CA ALA A 627 -44.43 -20.13 -45.02
C ALA A 627 -45.80 -20.66 -45.51
N ARG A 628 -46.83 -20.57 -44.64
CA ARG A 628 -48.20 -20.95 -45.03
C ARG A 628 -48.82 -19.99 -46.07
N GLU A 629 -48.35 -18.75 -46.10
CA GLU A 629 -48.73 -17.72 -47.09
C GLU A 629 -47.97 -17.82 -48.44
N GLY A 630 -47.12 -18.83 -48.57
CA GLY A 630 -46.40 -19.15 -49.80
C GLY A 630 -44.89 -18.75 -49.85
N GLU A 631 -44.35 -18.35 -48.72
CA GLU A 631 -42.90 -18.03 -48.64
C GLU A 631 -42.11 -19.24 -48.16
N GLU A 632 -41.87 -20.22 -49.06
CA GLU A 632 -41.24 -21.51 -48.72
C GLU A 632 -39.93 -21.37 -47.94
N HIS A 633 -39.10 -20.37 -48.27
CA HIS A 633 -37.85 -20.12 -47.59
C HIS A 633 -38.02 -19.71 -46.14
N ALA A 634 -39.12 -19.07 -45.77
CA ALA A 634 -39.45 -18.78 -44.40
C ALA A 634 -39.70 -20.05 -43.58
N GLY A 635 -40.25 -21.09 -44.20
CA GLY A 635 -40.43 -22.43 -43.62
C GLY A 635 -39.07 -23.08 -43.26
N VAL A 636 -38.15 -23.08 -44.20
CA VAL A 636 -36.80 -23.62 -44.01
C VAL A 636 -36.10 -22.93 -42.83
N VAL A 637 -36.15 -21.60 -42.76
CA VAL A 637 -35.55 -20.82 -41.64
C VAL A 637 -36.24 -21.12 -40.32
N ALA A 638 -37.57 -21.25 -40.31
CA ALA A 638 -38.35 -21.60 -39.12
C ALA A 638 -37.98 -22.99 -38.57
N ASP A 639 -37.79 -23.96 -39.46
CA ASP A 639 -37.44 -25.32 -39.08
C ASP A 639 -36.04 -25.42 -38.48
N PHE A 640 -35.03 -24.76 -39.07
CA PHE A 640 -33.70 -24.68 -38.46
C PHE A 640 -33.73 -23.99 -37.08
N LEU A 641 -34.44 -22.89 -36.89
CA LEU A 641 -34.55 -22.21 -35.62
C LEU A 641 -35.34 -23.05 -34.60
N ALA A 642 -36.34 -23.81 -35.04
CA ALA A 642 -37.09 -24.70 -34.17
C ALA A 642 -36.24 -25.88 -33.72
N GLU A 643 -35.40 -26.48 -34.60
CA GLU A 643 -34.43 -27.50 -34.22
C GLU A 643 -33.39 -26.95 -33.19
N ARG A 644 -32.89 -25.75 -33.39
CA ARG A 644 -32.01 -25.06 -32.43
C ARG A 644 -32.67 -24.84 -31.07
N ARG A 645 -33.96 -24.56 -31.03
CA ARG A 645 -34.72 -24.37 -29.77
C ARG A 645 -34.73 -25.64 -28.91
N GLU A 646 -34.59 -26.85 -29.52
CA GLU A 646 -34.57 -28.12 -28.78
C GLU A 646 -33.24 -28.34 -28.06
N LEU A 647 -32.18 -27.56 -28.36
CA LEU A 647 -30.93 -27.63 -27.62
C LEU A 647 -31.13 -27.16 -26.15
N PRO A 648 -30.60 -27.90 -25.15
CA PRO A 648 -30.82 -27.54 -23.73
C PRO A 648 -30.38 -26.12 -23.37
N GLN A 649 -29.29 -25.64 -24.00
CA GLN A 649 -28.74 -24.31 -23.76
C GLN A 649 -29.59 -23.19 -24.39
N ALA A 650 -30.37 -23.52 -25.45
CA ALA A 650 -31.26 -22.57 -26.09
C ALA A 650 -32.47 -22.19 -25.23
N ALA A 651 -32.81 -22.97 -24.20
CA ALA A 651 -33.83 -22.62 -23.20
C ALA A 651 -33.60 -21.24 -22.59
N LEU A 652 -32.32 -20.79 -22.46
CA LEU A 652 -32.00 -19.45 -21.95
C LEU A 652 -32.57 -18.31 -22.82
N LEU A 653 -32.74 -18.55 -24.14
CA LEU A 653 -33.28 -17.59 -25.09
C LEU A 653 -34.80 -17.62 -25.16
N PHE A 654 -35.39 -18.78 -24.94
CA PHE A 654 -36.81 -19.04 -25.12
C PHE A 654 -37.51 -19.20 -23.76
N PRO A 655 -38.34 -18.27 -23.33
CA PRO A 655 -39.06 -18.41 -22.06
C PRO A 655 -40.02 -19.59 -22.10
N ASP A 656 -40.17 -20.27 -20.98
CA ASP A 656 -41.23 -21.24 -20.76
C ASP A 656 -42.49 -20.47 -20.33
N THR A 657 -43.47 -20.41 -21.23
CA THR A 657 -44.74 -19.68 -20.98
C THR A 657 -45.57 -20.29 -19.87
N SER A 658 -45.22 -21.49 -19.38
CA SER A 658 -45.90 -22.13 -18.24
C SER A 658 -45.30 -21.73 -16.89
N ARG A 659 -44.17 -21.04 -16.84
CA ARG A 659 -43.44 -20.59 -15.65
C ARG A 659 -43.50 -19.08 -15.48
N GLU A 660 -43.27 -18.60 -14.27
CA GLU A 660 -43.12 -17.17 -14.01
C GLU A 660 -41.92 -16.62 -14.78
N ASP A 661 -42.11 -15.41 -15.37
CA ASP A 661 -41.06 -14.73 -16.10
C ASP A 661 -39.90 -14.41 -15.12
N PRO A 662 -38.64 -14.85 -15.37
CA PRO A 662 -37.50 -14.61 -14.48
C PRO A 662 -37.15 -13.12 -14.33
N TRP A 663 -37.74 -12.25 -15.14
CA TRP A 663 -37.61 -10.81 -15.06
C TRP A 663 -38.73 -10.10 -14.26
N VAL A 664 -39.74 -10.81 -13.87
CA VAL A 664 -40.86 -10.30 -13.07
C VAL A 664 -40.52 -10.50 -11.60
N GLY A 665 -40.35 -9.40 -10.89
CA GLY A 665 -40.06 -9.32 -9.48
C GLY A 665 -39.12 -8.17 -9.15
N ASP A 666 -39.46 -7.41 -8.14
CA ASP A 666 -38.71 -6.21 -7.70
C ASP A 666 -37.53 -6.63 -6.78
N ARG A 667 -36.76 -7.66 -7.19
CA ARG A 667 -35.61 -8.14 -6.40
C ARG A 667 -34.40 -7.25 -6.67
N ASP A 668 -33.84 -6.67 -5.63
CA ASP A 668 -32.61 -5.87 -5.68
C ASP A 668 -31.38 -6.78 -5.81
N TYR A 669 -31.13 -7.33 -7.02
CA TYR A 669 -29.93 -8.09 -7.28
C TYR A 669 -28.72 -7.17 -7.35
N ARG A 670 -27.86 -7.26 -6.35
CA ARG A 670 -26.61 -6.48 -6.28
C ARG A 670 -25.41 -7.25 -6.77
N LEU A 671 -25.50 -8.59 -6.79
CA LEU A 671 -24.47 -9.49 -7.36
C LEU A 671 -25.12 -10.36 -8.43
N THR A 672 -24.58 -10.30 -9.64
CA THR A 672 -24.89 -11.25 -10.71
C THR A 672 -23.62 -11.98 -11.12
N VAL A 673 -23.59 -13.31 -10.98
CA VAL A 673 -22.48 -14.14 -11.44
C VAL A 673 -22.92 -14.98 -12.62
N LEU A 674 -22.20 -14.85 -13.74
CA LEU A 674 -22.42 -15.63 -14.96
C LEU A 674 -21.28 -16.67 -15.07
N THR A 675 -21.65 -17.94 -15.20
CA THR A 675 -20.68 -19.05 -15.35
C THR A 675 -20.91 -19.80 -16.64
N MET A 676 -19.82 -20.37 -17.19
CA MET A 676 -19.79 -21.03 -18.49
C MET A 676 -19.20 -22.44 -18.44
N GLN A 677 -19.17 -23.07 -17.27
CA GLN A 677 -18.56 -24.39 -17.10
C GLN A 677 -19.18 -25.43 -18.05
N GLY A 678 -18.35 -26.10 -18.87
CA GLY A 678 -18.77 -27.10 -19.84
C GLY A 678 -19.24 -26.50 -21.19
N MET A 679 -19.15 -25.19 -21.41
CA MET A 679 -19.41 -24.56 -22.70
C MET A 679 -18.21 -24.76 -23.63
N THR A 680 -18.46 -25.25 -24.83
CA THR A 680 -17.43 -25.40 -25.86
C THR A 680 -17.46 -24.16 -26.74
N LEU A 681 -16.34 -23.43 -26.75
CA LEU A 681 -16.16 -22.27 -27.63
C LEU A 681 -15.36 -22.68 -28.88
N PRO A 682 -15.56 -22.02 -30.00
CA PRO A 682 -14.77 -22.25 -31.20
C PRO A 682 -13.30 -21.89 -30.95
N ARG A 683 -12.39 -22.57 -31.64
CA ARG A 683 -10.95 -22.28 -31.56
C ARG A 683 -10.68 -20.84 -32.01
N PRO A 684 -9.79 -20.09 -31.33
CA PRO A 684 -9.44 -18.76 -31.74
C PRO A 684 -9.00 -18.70 -33.19
N GLY A 685 -9.70 -17.87 -34.01
CA GLY A 685 -9.39 -17.67 -35.40
C GLY A 685 -10.00 -18.71 -36.37
N SER A 686 -10.71 -19.75 -35.85
CA SER A 686 -11.44 -20.67 -36.74
C SER A 686 -12.57 -19.93 -37.50
N PRO A 687 -12.73 -20.17 -38.79
CA PRO A 687 -13.79 -19.58 -39.55
C PRO A 687 -15.15 -20.14 -39.07
N ARG A 688 -16.21 -19.31 -39.15
CA ARG A 688 -17.55 -19.68 -38.68
C ARG A 688 -18.13 -20.91 -39.38
N GLU A 689 -17.63 -21.21 -40.55
CA GLU A 689 -18.02 -22.38 -41.40
C GLU A 689 -17.63 -23.72 -40.74
N GLU A 690 -16.61 -23.70 -39.90
CA GLU A 690 -16.09 -24.89 -39.17
C GLU A 690 -16.74 -25.08 -37.81
N TRP A 691 -17.56 -24.09 -37.34
CA TRP A 691 -18.15 -24.18 -36.01
C TRP A 691 -19.23 -25.23 -35.91
N THR A 692 -19.22 -25.96 -34.87
CA THR A 692 -20.33 -26.83 -34.50
C THR A 692 -21.55 -25.99 -34.04
N ASP A 693 -22.69 -26.57 -34.02
CA ASP A 693 -23.93 -25.95 -33.60
C ASP A 693 -23.89 -25.47 -32.12
N ALA A 694 -23.22 -26.26 -31.29
CA ALA A 694 -23.02 -25.92 -29.89
C ALA A 694 -22.07 -24.73 -29.73
N GLU A 695 -21.01 -24.63 -30.54
CA GLU A 695 -20.08 -23.49 -30.54
C GLU A 695 -20.76 -22.22 -31.04
N GLY A 696 -21.59 -22.31 -32.09
CA GLY A 696 -22.38 -21.18 -32.59
C GLY A 696 -23.33 -20.64 -31.51
N LEU A 697 -24.07 -21.52 -30.83
CA LEU A 697 -24.95 -21.14 -29.73
C LEU A 697 -24.18 -20.55 -28.58
N ALA A 698 -23.02 -21.12 -28.21
CA ALA A 698 -22.17 -20.61 -27.14
C ALA A 698 -21.72 -19.16 -27.39
N VAL A 699 -21.33 -18.82 -28.61
CA VAL A 699 -20.96 -17.46 -29.00
C VAL A 699 -22.14 -16.49 -28.82
N GLU A 700 -23.35 -16.91 -29.23
CA GLU A 700 -24.54 -16.04 -29.09
C GLU A 700 -24.96 -15.84 -27.62
N LEU A 701 -24.80 -16.87 -26.78
CA LEU A 701 -25.02 -16.73 -25.34
C LEU A 701 -24.03 -15.78 -24.69
N LEU A 702 -22.76 -15.81 -25.10
CA LEU A 702 -21.74 -14.84 -24.65
C LEU A 702 -22.03 -13.41 -25.13
N ASN A 703 -22.53 -13.26 -26.38
CA ASN A 703 -22.98 -11.98 -26.88
C ASN A 703 -24.08 -11.39 -26.00
N LEU A 704 -25.05 -12.21 -25.62
CA LEU A 704 -26.16 -11.78 -24.75
C LEU A 704 -25.72 -11.53 -23.31
N ALA A 705 -24.80 -12.32 -22.77
CA ALA A 705 -24.19 -12.07 -21.47
C ALA A 705 -23.44 -10.72 -21.44
N SER A 706 -22.76 -10.39 -22.53
CA SER A 706 -22.12 -9.08 -22.70
C SER A 706 -23.15 -7.94 -22.76
N TRP A 707 -24.27 -8.12 -23.43
CA TRP A 707 -25.38 -7.17 -23.45
C TRP A 707 -26.03 -7.01 -22.09
N LEU A 708 -26.25 -8.10 -21.36
CA LEU A 708 -26.78 -8.06 -19.99
C LEU A 708 -25.84 -7.29 -19.05
N THR A 709 -24.55 -7.49 -19.18
CA THR A 709 -23.51 -6.74 -18.44
C THR A 709 -23.57 -5.26 -18.78
N GLN A 710 -23.66 -4.90 -20.09
CA GLN A 710 -23.80 -3.52 -20.50
C GLN A 710 -25.08 -2.89 -19.93
N ARG A 711 -26.19 -3.60 -19.90
CA ARG A 711 -27.45 -3.13 -19.32
C ARG A 711 -27.27 -2.77 -17.84
N THR A 712 -26.69 -3.65 -17.04
CA THR A 712 -26.47 -3.41 -15.60
C THR A 712 -25.59 -2.19 -15.35
N ILE A 713 -24.69 -1.87 -16.27
CA ILE A 713 -23.77 -0.73 -16.15
C ILE A 713 -24.44 0.58 -16.57
N TYR A 714 -25.03 0.60 -17.77
CA TYR A 714 -25.41 1.85 -18.42
C TYR A 714 -26.85 2.29 -18.15
N ASP A 715 -27.73 1.36 -17.77
CA ASP A 715 -29.14 1.63 -17.47
C ASP A 715 -29.41 1.92 -15.98
N SER A 716 -28.37 1.75 -15.12
CA SER A 716 -28.48 2.09 -13.70
C SER A 716 -27.98 3.51 -13.41
N ASP A 717 -28.40 4.08 -12.27
CA ASP A 717 -27.97 5.39 -11.82
C ASP A 717 -26.44 5.55 -11.92
N ARG A 718 -25.99 6.66 -12.50
CA ARG A 718 -24.57 6.97 -12.69
C ARG A 718 -23.81 7.16 -11.38
N ASN A 719 -24.50 7.56 -10.32
CA ASN A 719 -23.89 7.79 -9.01
C ASN A 719 -23.61 6.50 -8.25
N LEU A 720 -24.28 5.38 -8.60
CA LEU A 720 -24.04 4.11 -7.97
C LEU A 720 -22.66 3.56 -8.32
N ARG A 721 -21.98 2.99 -7.33
CA ARG A 721 -20.74 2.26 -7.52
C ARG A 721 -21.04 0.91 -8.16
N LYS A 722 -20.52 0.70 -9.35
CA LYS A 722 -20.73 -0.52 -10.14
C LYS A 722 -19.40 -1.19 -10.39
N GLY A 723 -19.41 -2.51 -10.39
CA GLY A 723 -18.24 -3.32 -10.71
C GLY A 723 -18.55 -4.35 -11.79
N VAL A 724 -17.57 -4.60 -12.64
CA VAL A 724 -17.54 -5.73 -13.57
C VAL A 724 -16.25 -6.47 -13.36
N ALA A 725 -16.32 -7.75 -13.06
CA ALA A 725 -15.18 -8.63 -12.98
C ALA A 725 -15.23 -9.65 -14.12
N LEU A 726 -14.15 -9.71 -14.87
CA LEU A 726 -13.93 -10.69 -15.95
C LEU A 726 -12.81 -11.62 -15.50
N ASP A 727 -13.17 -12.76 -14.98
CA ASP A 727 -12.20 -13.83 -14.70
C ASP A 727 -11.93 -14.58 -16.01
N GLU A 728 -10.66 -14.68 -16.41
CA GLU A 728 -10.25 -15.18 -17.71
C GLU A 728 -10.72 -14.28 -18.90
N THR A 729 -10.21 -13.07 -18.96
CA THR A 729 -10.58 -12.04 -19.96
C THR A 729 -10.44 -12.49 -21.42
N HIS A 730 -9.54 -13.44 -21.70
CA HIS A 730 -9.28 -13.96 -23.04
C HIS A 730 -10.55 -14.59 -23.68
N PHE A 731 -11.46 -15.18 -22.90
CA PHE A 731 -12.71 -15.75 -23.44
C PHE A 731 -13.59 -14.67 -24.09
N LEU A 732 -13.78 -13.54 -23.41
CA LEU A 732 -14.58 -12.45 -23.97
C LEU A 732 -13.89 -11.74 -25.15
N SER A 733 -12.58 -11.70 -25.17
CA SER A 733 -11.83 -11.09 -26.28
C SER A 733 -11.97 -11.85 -27.60
N GLN A 734 -12.47 -13.08 -27.58
CA GLN A 734 -12.73 -13.87 -28.78
C GLN A 734 -14.03 -13.51 -29.51
N VAL A 735 -15.01 -12.93 -28.80
CA VAL A 735 -16.31 -12.56 -29.38
C VAL A 735 -16.38 -11.06 -29.66
N PRO A 736 -17.01 -10.63 -30.79
CA PRO A 736 -17.04 -9.24 -31.20
C PRO A 736 -17.66 -8.30 -30.15
N THR A 737 -18.78 -8.70 -29.54
CA THR A 737 -19.46 -7.90 -28.50
C THR A 737 -18.66 -7.84 -27.22
N GLY A 738 -17.90 -8.87 -26.88
CA GLY A 738 -16.97 -8.88 -25.76
C GLY A 738 -15.85 -7.87 -25.95
N LYS A 739 -15.26 -7.78 -27.15
CA LYS A 739 -14.28 -6.73 -27.49
C LYS A 739 -14.87 -5.33 -27.32
N VAL A 740 -16.09 -5.10 -27.82
CA VAL A 740 -16.79 -3.83 -27.67
C VAL A 740 -17.05 -3.50 -26.19
N LEU A 741 -17.41 -4.50 -25.37
CA LEU A 741 -17.58 -4.32 -23.92
C LEU A 741 -16.27 -3.89 -23.27
N ILE A 742 -15.17 -4.58 -23.57
CA ILE A 742 -13.84 -4.26 -23.01
C ILE A 742 -13.43 -2.84 -23.43
N ASP A 743 -13.56 -2.48 -24.71
CA ASP A 743 -13.24 -1.14 -25.21
C ASP A 743 -14.09 -0.04 -24.56
N ARG A 744 -15.39 -0.28 -24.38
CA ARG A 744 -16.29 0.66 -23.69
C ARG A 744 -15.91 0.82 -22.21
N LEU A 745 -15.69 -0.27 -21.50
CA LEU A 745 -15.23 -0.23 -20.12
C LEU A 745 -13.92 0.54 -19.99
N ALA A 746 -13.00 0.35 -20.93
CA ALA A 746 -11.74 1.08 -20.95
C ALA A 746 -11.92 2.60 -21.06
N ARG A 747 -12.86 3.07 -21.88
CA ARG A 747 -13.05 4.50 -22.19
C ARG A 747 -14.07 5.20 -21.31
N ASP A 748 -15.14 4.50 -20.93
CA ASP A 748 -16.30 5.10 -20.27
C ASP A 748 -16.44 4.76 -18.77
N SER A 749 -15.57 3.90 -18.24
CA SER A 749 -15.64 3.43 -16.85
C SER A 749 -15.81 4.58 -15.83
N ARG A 750 -15.09 5.67 -16.01
CA ARG A 750 -15.18 6.85 -15.16
C ARG A 750 -16.54 7.55 -15.24
N LYS A 751 -17.11 7.70 -16.44
CA LYS A 751 -18.37 8.45 -16.66
C LYS A 751 -19.58 7.79 -16.02
N PHE A 752 -19.52 6.47 -15.88
CA PHE A 752 -20.60 5.65 -15.33
C PHE A 752 -20.28 5.06 -13.95
N ASN A 753 -19.21 5.53 -13.33
CA ASN A 753 -18.73 5.07 -12.02
C ASN A 753 -18.55 3.54 -11.95
N VAL A 754 -17.94 2.96 -12.99
CA VAL A 754 -17.73 1.52 -13.14
C VAL A 754 -16.29 1.15 -12.82
N ARG A 755 -16.08 0.22 -11.90
CA ARG A 755 -14.80 -0.45 -11.71
C ARG A 755 -14.76 -1.75 -12.52
N ALA A 756 -13.81 -1.88 -13.43
CA ALA A 756 -13.62 -3.08 -14.21
C ALA A 756 -12.37 -3.83 -13.76
N LEU A 757 -12.55 -5.08 -13.30
CA LEU A 757 -11.47 -5.99 -12.95
C LEU A 757 -11.27 -6.97 -14.11
N PHE A 758 -10.08 -6.96 -14.69
CA PHE A 758 -9.70 -7.87 -15.76
C PHE A 758 -8.66 -8.86 -15.22
N ALA A 759 -9.08 -10.10 -15.01
CA ALA A 759 -8.17 -11.16 -14.63
C ALA A 759 -7.74 -11.95 -15.86
N SER A 760 -6.44 -12.24 -15.99
CA SER A 760 -5.88 -13.10 -17.04
C SER A 760 -4.68 -13.88 -16.52
N GLN A 761 -4.39 -14.99 -17.18
CA GLN A 761 -3.18 -15.78 -16.89
C GLN A 761 -1.93 -15.10 -17.47
N LEU A 762 -2.06 -14.43 -18.60
CA LEU A 762 -0.98 -13.72 -19.28
C LEU A 762 -1.24 -12.22 -19.37
N ALA A 763 -0.24 -11.42 -19.10
CA ALA A 763 -0.31 -9.95 -19.27
C ALA A 763 -0.51 -9.56 -20.74
N GLY A 764 0.06 -10.35 -21.67
CA GLY A 764 -0.06 -10.16 -23.10
C GLY A 764 -1.50 -10.13 -23.63
N ASP A 765 -2.40 -10.88 -23.01
CA ASP A 765 -3.82 -10.86 -23.40
C ASP A 765 -4.45 -9.47 -23.19
N LEU A 766 -4.09 -8.79 -22.12
CA LEU A 766 -4.55 -7.46 -21.80
C LEU A 766 -3.82 -6.39 -22.62
N LEU A 767 -2.52 -6.57 -22.87
CA LEU A 767 -1.70 -5.64 -23.64
C LEU A 767 -2.11 -5.60 -25.12
N ARG A 768 -2.73 -6.67 -25.65
CA ARG A 768 -3.31 -6.70 -27.02
C ARG A 768 -4.55 -5.83 -27.16
N VAL A 769 -5.21 -5.45 -26.07
CA VAL A 769 -6.35 -4.53 -26.11
C VAL A 769 -5.82 -3.10 -26.30
N SER A 770 -6.26 -2.45 -27.39
CA SER A 770 -5.76 -1.13 -27.77
C SER A 770 -5.92 -0.10 -26.64
N GLY A 771 -4.81 0.50 -26.24
CA GLY A 771 -4.79 1.55 -25.20
C GLY A 771 -4.95 1.04 -23.76
N PHE A 772 -5.06 -0.27 -23.52
CA PHE A 772 -5.28 -0.82 -22.17
C PHE A 772 -4.15 -0.42 -21.21
N ALA A 773 -2.89 -0.59 -21.61
CA ALA A 773 -1.72 -0.26 -20.78
C ALA A 773 -1.68 1.22 -20.34
N SER A 774 -2.19 2.14 -21.16
CA SER A 774 -2.26 3.56 -20.83
C SER A 774 -3.45 3.90 -19.93
N LEU A 775 -4.54 3.13 -20.02
CA LEU A 775 -5.78 3.38 -19.31
C LEU A 775 -5.87 2.62 -17.96
N VAL A 776 -5.12 1.52 -17.82
CA VAL A 776 -5.11 0.76 -16.56
C VAL A 776 -4.60 1.63 -15.41
N ASN A 777 -5.37 1.66 -14.32
CA ASN A 777 -5.05 2.46 -13.13
C ASN A 777 -4.38 1.61 -12.05
N ALA A 778 -4.95 0.48 -11.68
CA ALA A 778 -4.40 -0.43 -10.67
C ALA A 778 -4.02 -1.77 -11.30
N VAL A 779 -2.90 -2.35 -10.86
CA VAL A 779 -2.40 -3.61 -11.42
C VAL A 779 -1.94 -4.52 -10.28
N PHE A 780 -2.39 -5.76 -10.30
CA PHE A 780 -1.93 -6.83 -9.41
C PHE A 780 -1.26 -7.91 -10.27
N VAL A 781 -0.01 -8.21 -9.99
CA VAL A 781 0.73 -9.28 -10.65
C VAL A 781 1.08 -10.35 -9.63
N GLY A 782 0.52 -11.54 -9.78
CA GLY A 782 0.87 -12.74 -9.03
C GLY A 782 2.02 -13.51 -9.69
N ARG A 783 2.32 -14.70 -9.18
CA ARG A 783 3.43 -15.52 -9.68
C ARG A 783 3.31 -15.76 -11.19
N THR A 784 4.42 -15.53 -11.87
CA THR A 784 4.61 -15.75 -13.31
C THR A 784 5.96 -16.40 -13.51
N ASP A 785 6.01 -17.60 -14.07
CA ASP A 785 7.20 -18.43 -14.18
C ASP A 785 7.92 -18.24 -15.54
N ASP A 786 7.21 -17.87 -16.60
CA ASP A 786 7.73 -17.67 -17.95
C ASP A 786 8.38 -16.29 -18.12
N GLU A 787 9.57 -16.22 -18.73
CA GLU A 787 10.39 -15.01 -18.86
C GLU A 787 9.74 -13.91 -19.73
N GLU A 788 9.09 -14.30 -20.84
CA GLU A 788 8.38 -13.38 -21.72
C GLU A 788 7.15 -12.79 -21.02
N ALA A 789 6.39 -13.66 -20.35
CA ALA A 789 5.23 -13.26 -19.56
C ALA A 789 5.63 -12.38 -18.36
N GLN A 790 6.80 -12.60 -17.73
CA GLN A 790 7.34 -11.72 -16.70
C GLN A 790 7.64 -10.32 -17.24
N ALA A 791 8.30 -10.22 -18.40
CA ALA A 791 8.59 -8.94 -19.03
C ALA A 791 7.31 -8.18 -19.42
N GLU A 792 6.29 -8.87 -19.94
CA GLU A 792 4.98 -8.28 -20.23
C GLU A 792 4.27 -7.80 -18.96
N ALA A 793 4.34 -8.55 -17.87
CA ALA A 793 3.77 -8.19 -16.58
C ALA A 793 4.44 -6.94 -15.99
N LEU A 794 5.77 -6.81 -16.09
CA LEU A 794 6.49 -5.61 -15.67
C LEU A 794 6.11 -4.39 -16.51
N ARG A 795 5.92 -4.56 -17.84
CA ARG A 795 5.41 -3.47 -18.70
C ARG A 795 4.02 -3.00 -18.26
N LEU A 796 3.14 -3.94 -17.88
CA LEU A 796 1.81 -3.61 -17.36
C LEU A 796 1.87 -2.86 -16.04
N LEU A 797 2.78 -3.23 -15.14
CA LEU A 797 3.11 -2.54 -13.89
C LEU A 797 3.79 -1.19 -14.12
N LYS A 798 4.27 -0.89 -15.33
CA LYS A 798 5.12 0.27 -15.65
C LYS A 798 6.44 0.28 -14.88
N VAL A 799 6.97 -0.89 -14.62
CA VAL A 799 8.24 -1.15 -13.92
C VAL A 799 9.33 -1.44 -14.94
N PRO A 800 10.59 -1.00 -14.71
CA PRO A 800 11.69 -1.29 -15.61
C PRO A 800 11.91 -2.79 -15.82
N THR A 801 12.21 -3.19 -17.05
CA THR A 801 12.58 -4.56 -17.41
C THR A 801 14.08 -4.71 -17.53
N GLY A 802 14.61 -5.93 -17.35
CA GLY A 802 16.05 -6.23 -17.49
C GLY A 802 16.93 -5.76 -16.32
N VAL A 803 16.32 -5.42 -15.20
CA VAL A 803 17.04 -4.98 -13.98
C VAL A 803 16.85 -5.95 -12.80
N GLY A 804 16.34 -7.16 -13.05
CA GLY A 804 16.23 -8.23 -12.05
C GLY A 804 14.86 -8.37 -11.39
N TYR A 805 13.89 -7.51 -11.68
CA TYR A 805 12.51 -7.64 -11.14
C TYR A 805 11.75 -8.84 -11.72
N GLU A 806 12.16 -9.36 -12.88
CA GLU A 806 11.63 -10.58 -13.49
C GLU A 806 11.73 -11.77 -12.54
N ALA A 807 12.91 -11.98 -11.97
CA ALA A 807 13.14 -13.08 -11.03
C ALA A 807 12.23 -13.03 -9.79
N MET A 808 11.90 -11.83 -9.32
CA MET A 808 10.98 -11.65 -8.18
C MET A 808 9.59 -12.20 -8.49
N LEU A 809 9.09 -12.04 -9.72
CA LEU A 809 7.76 -12.52 -10.12
C LEU A 809 7.64 -14.06 -10.03
N GLY A 810 8.71 -14.77 -10.31
CA GLY A 810 8.77 -16.23 -10.18
C GLY A 810 8.74 -16.73 -8.73
N THR A 811 9.12 -15.88 -7.76
CA THR A 811 9.18 -16.23 -6.33
C THR A 811 7.92 -15.89 -5.54
N LEU A 812 6.92 -15.24 -6.17
CA LEU A 812 5.66 -14.89 -5.53
C LEU A 812 4.83 -16.15 -5.22
N SER A 813 4.13 -16.16 -4.10
CA SER A 813 3.27 -17.27 -3.68
C SER A 813 3.98 -18.60 -3.85
N PRO A 814 5.01 -18.91 -3.05
CA PRO A 814 5.79 -20.13 -3.20
C PRO A 814 4.87 -21.35 -3.15
N ARG A 815 5.20 -22.38 -3.92
CA ARG A 815 4.42 -23.60 -3.93
C ARG A 815 4.60 -24.32 -2.59
N PRO A 816 3.51 -24.82 -1.96
CA PRO A 816 3.63 -25.56 -0.71
C PRO A 816 4.52 -26.79 -0.92
N ARG A 817 5.34 -27.11 0.06
CA ARG A 817 6.11 -28.35 0.08
C ARG A 817 5.19 -29.51 0.44
N GLU A 818 5.63 -30.76 0.18
CA GLU A 818 4.83 -31.95 0.46
C GLU A 818 4.45 -32.11 1.93
N ASP A 819 5.26 -31.56 2.84
CA ASP A 819 5.10 -31.55 4.29
C ASP A 819 4.35 -30.31 4.84
N GLU A 820 4.10 -29.31 4.02
CA GLU A 820 3.34 -28.11 4.37
C GLU A 820 1.84 -28.32 4.06
N GLY A 821 0.98 -27.94 4.99
CA GLY A 821 -0.47 -27.98 4.74
C GLY A 821 -0.87 -27.04 3.61
N PRO A 822 -1.92 -27.37 2.85
CA PRO A 822 -2.36 -26.55 1.71
C PRO A 822 -2.84 -25.14 2.11
N ASP A 823 -3.06 -24.88 3.39
CA ASP A 823 -3.60 -23.63 3.92
C ASP A 823 -2.54 -22.55 4.21
N ASP A 824 -1.24 -22.91 4.25
CA ASP A 824 -0.16 -22.01 4.67
C ASP A 824 0.49 -21.23 3.51
N THR A 825 0.01 -21.40 2.28
CA THR A 825 0.62 -20.73 1.13
C THR A 825 0.23 -19.25 1.09
N PRO A 826 1.17 -18.32 1.29
CA PRO A 826 0.86 -16.88 1.24
C PRO A 826 0.49 -16.49 -0.19
N ARG A 827 -0.63 -15.77 -0.37
CA ARG A 827 -1.04 -15.20 -1.65
C ARG A 827 -0.38 -13.85 -1.83
N GLN A 828 0.69 -13.82 -2.61
CA GLN A 828 1.51 -12.63 -2.81
C GLN A 828 1.32 -12.05 -4.21
N PHE A 829 1.27 -10.73 -4.27
CA PHE A 829 1.16 -9.97 -5.51
C PHE A 829 2.12 -8.78 -5.49
N ILE A 830 2.61 -8.36 -6.66
CA ILE A 830 3.11 -7.01 -6.83
C ILE A 830 1.89 -6.14 -7.16
N PHE A 831 1.64 -5.15 -6.32
CA PHE A 831 0.51 -4.24 -6.46
C PHE A 831 0.99 -2.84 -6.85
N ALA A 832 0.53 -2.36 -8.01
CA ALA A 832 0.66 -0.97 -8.42
C ALA A 832 -0.68 -0.27 -8.20
N ASP A 833 -0.70 0.75 -7.35
CA ASP A 833 -1.92 1.45 -6.93
C ASP A 833 -2.41 2.53 -7.89
N GLY A 834 -1.66 2.80 -8.96
CA GLY A 834 -2.01 3.75 -10.01
C GLY A 834 -1.69 5.21 -9.70
N HIS A 835 -1.02 5.50 -8.58
CA HIS A 835 -0.60 6.85 -8.21
C HIS A 835 0.85 6.93 -7.72
N GLY A 836 1.65 5.93 -8.08
CA GLY A 836 3.09 5.92 -7.90
C GLY A 836 3.58 4.89 -6.88
N GLY A 837 2.70 4.26 -6.10
CA GLY A 837 3.05 3.14 -5.23
C GLY A 837 3.09 1.83 -6.02
N VAL A 838 4.21 1.12 -5.92
CA VAL A 838 4.34 -0.27 -6.39
C VAL A 838 5.04 -1.05 -5.30
N GLU A 839 4.43 -2.12 -4.81
CA GLU A 839 5.01 -2.88 -3.71
C GLU A 839 4.54 -4.35 -3.73
N LYS A 840 5.35 -5.22 -3.13
CA LYS A 840 4.99 -6.61 -2.87
C LYS A 840 4.03 -6.68 -1.68
N ILE A 841 2.85 -7.23 -1.88
CA ILE A 841 1.82 -7.39 -0.87
C ILE A 841 1.47 -8.86 -0.63
N ARG A 842 1.02 -9.16 0.58
CA ARG A 842 0.36 -10.42 0.94
C ARG A 842 -1.12 -10.12 1.14
N VAL A 843 -1.96 -10.82 0.40
CA VAL A 843 -3.42 -10.76 0.56
C VAL A 843 -3.84 -11.69 1.67
N ASP A 844 -4.55 -11.15 2.67
CA ASP A 844 -4.88 -11.86 3.89
C ASP A 844 -6.39 -12.06 4.05
N LEU A 845 -6.79 -13.30 4.33
CA LEU A 845 -8.12 -13.69 4.80
C LEU A 845 -8.06 -14.61 6.05
N GLU A 846 -6.98 -14.55 6.80
CA GLU A 846 -6.85 -15.32 8.06
C GLU A 846 -7.69 -14.69 9.20
N ALA A 847 -8.56 -13.74 8.87
CA ALA A 847 -9.47 -13.11 9.82
C ALA A 847 -10.59 -14.08 10.23
N PRO A 848 -10.76 -14.39 11.54
CA PRO A 848 -11.72 -15.41 12.00
C PRO A 848 -13.17 -15.16 11.56
N HIS A 849 -13.58 -13.91 11.44
CA HIS A 849 -14.94 -13.52 11.02
C HIS A 849 -15.18 -13.73 9.51
N LEU A 850 -14.15 -13.95 8.70
CA LEU A 850 -14.19 -14.19 7.26
C LEU A 850 -13.85 -15.63 6.86
N GLU A 851 -13.78 -16.56 7.82
CA GLU A 851 -13.46 -17.96 7.57
C GLU A 851 -14.45 -18.61 6.57
N HIS A 852 -15.72 -18.26 6.61
CA HIS A 852 -16.72 -18.74 5.65
C HIS A 852 -16.47 -18.22 4.23
N LEU A 853 -15.97 -16.99 4.07
CA LEU A 853 -15.53 -16.44 2.79
C LEU A 853 -14.27 -17.13 2.30
N ARG A 854 -13.28 -17.36 3.18
CA ARG A 854 -12.06 -18.10 2.85
C ARG A 854 -12.37 -19.47 2.27
N ARG A 855 -13.27 -20.22 2.92
CA ARG A 855 -13.72 -21.54 2.44
C ARG A 855 -14.46 -21.45 1.12
N ALA A 856 -15.30 -20.43 0.91
CA ALA A 856 -16.03 -20.25 -0.34
C ALA A 856 -15.12 -19.93 -1.53
N LEU A 857 -14.01 -19.23 -1.29
CA LEU A 857 -13.03 -18.85 -2.32
C LEU A 857 -11.89 -19.85 -2.48
N ASP A 858 -11.80 -20.87 -1.63
CA ASP A 858 -10.79 -21.92 -1.75
C ASP A 858 -11.15 -22.88 -2.89
N THR A 859 -10.29 -22.91 -3.91
CA THR A 859 -10.43 -23.79 -5.08
C THR A 859 -9.62 -25.07 -4.98
N ASN A 860 -8.97 -25.34 -3.84
CA ASN A 860 -8.17 -26.54 -3.64
C ASN A 860 -9.08 -27.79 -3.52
N PRO A 861 -8.96 -28.79 -4.41
CA PRO A 861 -9.80 -30.01 -4.36
C PRO A 861 -9.65 -30.78 -3.05
N ASN A 862 -8.51 -30.70 -2.39
CA ASN A 862 -8.26 -31.40 -1.13
C ASN A 862 -8.99 -30.73 0.05
N ALA A 863 -9.05 -29.38 0.09
CA ALA A 863 -9.83 -28.66 1.08
C ALA A 863 -11.33 -28.95 0.96
N THR A 864 -11.83 -29.04 -0.27
CA THR A 864 -13.23 -29.41 -0.55
C THR A 864 -13.56 -30.83 -0.07
N ARG A 865 -12.62 -31.78 -0.27
CA ARG A 865 -12.77 -33.16 0.23
C ARG A 865 -12.69 -33.25 1.77
N ALA A 866 -11.82 -32.46 2.39
CA ALA A 866 -11.71 -32.40 3.85
C ALA A 866 -12.98 -31.82 4.48
N ALA A 867 -13.51 -30.74 3.91
CA ALA A 867 -14.78 -30.14 4.34
C ALA A 867 -15.98 -31.11 4.17
N ALA A 868 -16.03 -31.88 3.08
CA ALA A 868 -17.06 -32.88 2.86
C ALA A 868 -16.97 -34.02 3.88
N ARG A 869 -15.75 -34.44 4.28
CA ARG A 869 -15.53 -35.46 5.33
C ARG A 869 -15.89 -34.93 6.72
N SER A 870 -15.58 -33.69 7.05
CA SER A 870 -15.98 -33.10 8.34
C SER A 870 -17.49 -32.94 8.46
N SER A 871 -18.19 -32.49 7.41
CA SER A 871 -19.63 -32.38 7.40
C SER A 871 -20.36 -33.74 7.48
N SER A 872 -19.78 -34.78 6.88
CA SER A 872 -20.29 -36.15 7.01
C SER A 872 -20.04 -36.74 8.41
N SER A 873 -18.93 -36.41 9.06
CA SER A 873 -18.60 -36.83 10.42
C SER A 873 -19.47 -36.08 11.46
N ASP A 874 -19.77 -34.81 11.24
CA ASP A 874 -20.66 -34.04 12.10
C ASP A 874 -22.13 -34.46 11.96
N ALA A 875 -22.57 -34.78 10.74
CA ALA A 875 -23.88 -35.42 10.50
C ALA A 875 -23.99 -36.79 11.13
N ALA A 876 -22.93 -37.62 11.08
CA ALA A 876 -22.86 -38.89 11.73
C ALA A 876 -22.83 -38.78 13.27
N ARG A 877 -22.16 -37.77 13.82
CA ARG A 877 -22.19 -37.44 15.26
C ARG A 877 -23.55 -36.96 15.72
N ALA A 878 -24.19 -36.08 14.94
CA ALA A 878 -25.54 -35.62 15.24
C ALA A 878 -26.59 -36.74 15.22
N LEU A 879 -26.46 -37.76 14.36
CA LEU A 879 -27.26 -38.92 14.31
C LEU A 879 -26.98 -39.93 15.45
N SER A 880 -25.72 -39.98 15.95
CA SER A 880 -25.34 -40.82 17.08
C SER A 880 -25.63 -40.23 18.44
N SER A 881 -25.84 -38.91 18.57
CA SER A 881 -26.21 -38.23 19.82
C SER A 881 -27.72 -38.19 20.10
N GLY A 882 -28.53 -38.74 19.19
CA GLY A 882 -30.00 -38.78 19.30
C GLY A 882 -30.60 -40.05 19.92
N SER A 883 -29.75 -41.08 20.31
CA SER A 883 -30.27 -42.30 20.91
C SER A 883 -29.46 -42.70 22.14
N GLY A 884 -30.03 -42.46 23.35
CA GLY A 884 -29.49 -43.12 24.54
C GLY A 884 -29.45 -42.26 25.78
N SER A 885 -30.58 -42.14 26.44
CA SER A 885 -30.62 -41.92 27.90
C SER A 885 -30.48 -43.21 28.63
N ALA A 886 -29.62 -43.35 29.58
CA ALA A 886 -29.80 -43.88 30.92
C ALA A 886 -28.51 -44.43 31.55
N ASP A 887 -28.11 -43.81 32.60
CA ASP A 887 -27.76 -44.35 33.94
C ASP A 887 -26.42 -45.04 34.20
N ALA A 888 -25.94 -44.64 35.41
CA ALA A 888 -25.01 -45.32 36.32
C ALA A 888 -23.50 -44.99 36.23
N GLY A 889 -23.06 -44.06 37.03
CA GLY A 889 -22.31 -44.08 38.28
C GLY A 889 -21.05 -44.93 38.35
N ALA A 890 -19.87 -44.26 38.53
CA ALA A 890 -18.90 -44.54 39.58
C ALA A 890 -17.54 -43.87 39.23
N LEU A 891 -17.06 -43.13 40.22
CA LEU A 891 -15.68 -42.64 40.38
C LEU A 891 -14.85 -43.74 41.05
N PRO A 892 -13.53 -43.47 41.44
CA PRO A 892 -12.30 -43.38 40.68
C PRO A 892 -11.20 -44.31 41.24
N ALA A 893 -10.05 -44.41 40.61
CA ALA A 893 -8.79 -44.76 41.31
C ALA A 893 -7.53 -44.55 40.48
N ASP A 894 -6.65 -43.68 41.01
CA ASP A 894 -5.22 -43.78 41.22
C ASP A 894 -4.26 -44.30 40.18
N GLY A 895 -3.18 -43.51 39.99
CA GLY A 895 -1.93 -43.78 39.27
C GLY A 895 -1.10 -44.94 39.81
N PRO A 896 0.22 -45.08 39.60
CA PRO A 896 1.23 -44.05 39.25
C PRO A 896 2.32 -44.51 38.23
N ALA A 897 3.19 -43.59 37.88
CA ALA A 897 4.67 -43.59 37.69
C ALA A 897 5.43 -44.76 37.02
N GLY A 898 6.42 -44.34 36.25
CA GLY A 898 7.61 -45.14 35.85
C GLY A 898 8.03 -44.79 34.43
N ASP A 899 8.99 -44.06 34.23
CA ASP A 899 10.45 -44.05 34.40
C ASP A 899 11.17 -44.49 33.12
N ALA A 900 12.13 -43.68 32.71
CA ALA A 900 13.43 -43.92 32.15
C ALA A 900 13.61 -44.44 30.71
N GLY A 901 14.46 -43.76 30.00
CA GLY A 901 15.16 -44.35 28.84
C GLY A 901 15.99 -43.36 28.06
N ALA A 902 17.18 -43.01 28.55
CA ALA A 902 18.23 -42.27 27.89
C ALA A 902 18.89 -43.03 26.74
N SER A 903 19.42 -42.33 25.74
CA SER A 903 20.71 -42.57 25.06
C SER A 903 20.88 -41.54 23.98
N ALA A 904 21.79 -40.65 24.04
CA ALA A 904 23.26 -40.72 23.87
C ALA A 904 23.69 -40.16 22.53
N HIS A 905 24.41 -39.06 22.62
CA HIS A 905 25.27 -38.45 21.59
C HIS A 905 26.29 -39.40 20.97
N PRO A 906 26.93 -39.07 19.83
CA PRO A 906 28.31 -38.66 20.04
C PRO A 906 28.71 -37.37 19.31
N ALA A 907 29.62 -36.70 19.97
CA ALA A 907 30.44 -35.60 19.55
C ALA A 907 31.47 -36.02 18.49
N ALA A 908 31.88 -35.07 17.66
CA ALA A 908 33.20 -35.06 17.04
C ALA A 908 33.79 -33.64 17.16
N ASP A 909 34.84 -33.59 17.88
CA ASP A 909 35.85 -32.54 18.01
C ASP A 909 36.53 -32.27 16.68
N GLU A 910 36.68 -31.01 16.29
CA GLU A 910 37.82 -30.54 15.54
C GLU A 910 38.29 -29.19 16.09
N ARG A 911 39.40 -29.32 16.80
CA ARG A 911 40.25 -28.20 17.23
C ARG A 911 40.96 -27.65 15.99
N VAL A 912 40.91 -26.34 15.79
CA VAL A 912 41.90 -25.59 15.00
C VAL A 912 42.62 -24.65 15.93
N GLU A 913 43.96 -24.87 15.96
CA GLU A 913 44.93 -24.16 16.77
C GLU A 913 44.97 -22.66 16.41
N LEU A 914 45.02 -21.87 17.48
CA LEU A 914 45.44 -20.50 17.47
C LEU A 914 46.96 -20.43 17.23
N LEU A 915 47.37 -19.70 16.20
CA LEU A 915 48.73 -19.21 16.11
C LEU A 915 48.77 -17.80 16.66
N ASP A 916 49.59 -17.67 17.68
CA ASP A 916 50.05 -16.41 18.25
C ASP A 916 50.91 -15.68 17.21
N ASP A 917 50.57 -14.41 16.96
CA ASP A 917 51.56 -13.46 16.44
C ASP A 917 51.64 -12.26 17.40
N GLU A 918 52.65 -12.34 18.24
CA GLU A 918 53.25 -11.19 18.91
C GLU A 918 54.00 -10.33 17.85
N GLU A 919 54.19 -9.07 18.24
CA GLU A 919 55.00 -8.03 17.68
C GLU A 919 54.41 -7.22 16.50
N LEU A 920 53.90 -6.03 16.92
CA LEU A 920 54.31 -4.75 16.42
C LEU A 920 53.68 -3.60 17.26
N ASP A 921 54.18 -3.47 18.47
CA ASP A 921 54.29 -2.17 19.13
C ASP A 921 55.38 -1.36 18.42
N LEU A 922 54.99 -0.21 17.92
CA LEU A 922 55.81 1.01 17.87
C LEU A 922 55.13 2.00 16.86
N VAL A 923 54.59 2.99 17.43
CA VAL A 923 54.53 4.42 17.09
C VAL A 923 53.16 5.01 17.46
N ASP A 924 52.95 5.13 18.75
CA ASP A 924 52.18 6.21 19.32
C ASP A 924 53.06 7.47 19.35
N ASP A 925 52.42 8.58 19.05
CA ASP A 925 52.85 9.98 19.11
C ASP A 925 52.99 10.63 17.74
N LEU A 926 51.89 10.95 17.13
CA LEU A 926 51.71 12.19 16.37
C LEU A 926 50.25 12.64 16.54
N ASP A 927 50.05 13.57 17.45
CA ASP A 927 48.85 14.39 17.61
C ASP A 927 48.55 15.14 16.28
N THR A 928 47.96 14.47 15.34
CA THR A 928 47.28 15.13 14.23
C THR A 928 45.84 15.32 14.59
N PRO A 929 45.29 16.53 14.49
CA PRO A 929 43.86 16.71 14.77
C PRO A 929 43.03 15.83 13.83
N ASP A 930 42.29 14.96 14.38
CA ASP A 930 41.38 13.94 13.80
C ASP A 930 40.38 14.53 12.78
N ASP A 931 40.35 15.85 12.61
CA ASP A 931 39.41 16.63 11.85
C ASP A 931 39.59 16.56 10.31
N THR A 932 40.79 16.21 9.83
CA THR A 932 41.08 16.23 8.40
C THR A 932 40.90 14.90 7.66
N ARG A 933 40.99 13.80 8.40
CA ARG A 933 40.78 12.47 7.83
C ARG A 933 39.33 12.24 7.39
N ASP A 934 38.38 12.74 8.17
CA ASP A 934 36.94 12.48 7.95
C ASP A 934 36.37 13.18 6.72
N GLU A 935 36.77 14.40 6.39
CA GLU A 935 36.31 15.08 5.15
C GLU A 935 36.80 14.40 3.88
N LEU A 936 38.02 13.89 3.96
CA LEU A 936 38.69 13.25 2.82
C LEU A 936 38.13 11.85 2.56
N GLU A 937 37.70 11.11 3.59
CA GLU A 937 37.07 9.80 3.44
C GLU A 937 35.64 9.88 2.89
N VAL A 938 34.86 10.90 3.31
CA VAL A 938 33.49 11.08 2.84
C VAL A 938 33.40 11.43 1.36
N VAL A 939 34.38 12.18 0.81
CA VAL A 939 34.41 12.46 -0.63
C VAL A 939 34.73 11.22 -1.48
N GLN A 940 35.48 10.24 -0.94
CA GLN A 940 35.64 8.94 -1.63
C GLN A 940 34.42 8.09 -1.64
N GLN A 941 33.43 8.39 -0.78
CA GLN A 941 32.27 7.54 -0.55
C GLN A 941 31.12 7.78 -1.53
N VAL A 942 31.15 8.86 -2.32
CA VAL A 942 30.10 9.18 -3.28
C VAL A 942 30.65 9.06 -4.71
N ARG A 943 30.52 7.86 -5.31
CA ARG A 943 30.81 7.67 -6.73
C ARG A 943 29.52 7.71 -7.54
N VAL A 944 29.32 8.79 -8.28
CA VAL A 944 28.30 8.85 -9.31
C VAL A 944 28.85 8.19 -10.57
N PRO A 945 28.17 7.24 -11.20
CA PRO A 945 28.61 6.67 -12.46
C PRO A 945 28.79 7.78 -13.50
N ARG A 946 30.00 7.88 -14.11
CA ARG A 946 30.32 8.92 -15.10
C ARG A 946 29.61 8.78 -16.45
N GLU A 947 28.81 7.71 -16.65
CA GLU A 947 28.18 7.44 -17.96
C GLU A 947 26.83 8.15 -18.19
N ALA A 948 26.27 8.87 -17.22
CA ALA A 948 25.00 9.57 -17.37
C ALA A 948 25.10 11.05 -17.79
N ALA A 949 26.26 11.51 -18.22
CA ALA A 949 26.47 12.89 -18.66
C ALA A 949 26.70 13.03 -20.18
N ARG A 950 25.92 12.25 -20.99
CA ARG A 950 25.82 12.52 -22.42
C ARG A 950 24.37 12.55 -22.89
#